data_f8ea53f01fb85c49204b917fdffab846
#
_entry.id   f8ea53f01fb85c49204b917fdffab846
#
_cell.length_a   1.000
_cell.length_b   1.000
_cell.length_c   1.000
_cell.angle_alpha   90.00
_cell.angle_beta   90.00
_cell.angle_gamma   90.00
#
_symmetry.space_group_name_H-M   'P 1'
#
loop_
_entity.id
_entity.type
_entity.pdbx_description
1 polymer ?
#
loop_
_entity_poly.entity_id
_entity_poly.type
_entity_poly.pdbx_seq_one_letter_code
_entity_poly.pdbx_strand_id
1 'polypeptide(L)'
;MWYNTKGKGSSDNMDKIIIKGARENNLKNINIEIPKNKLVVMTGVSGSGKSSLAFDTIYAEGQRRYVESLSAYARQFLGSSGKPDVDVIEGLSPSISIDQKTTNKNPRSTVGTVTEIYDYLRLLFARVGVPHCPNHHIPISSQSIEEMTNKILELEENTKIMVMSPVVKGEKGTQKDLFEKLRKEGYIRIKVDGEIKELTIDLELEKNKKHNVSVIIDRLVIKDGIRSRLYSSLETASKLSHGKVVIDVVGKEEIIMSEDYACPYCDYSLEELEPRIFSFNAPYGSCPDCKGLGVKYKIDVDLVIPNKDISILDSAIKPINLDEESSIMYTELTTLADYYHIDLSKPVKDLTKEELNLILYGSTEPLTFNYKAKNGNTRKTTNYYEGIITNLERRYIETKSTWIRDWIEGYMTELECPTCHGSRLKPSVLNVLINNKNIYEVTCLSIGDLRTFISNLKLTKEQKEISEIVVKEIDSRLNFLINVGLSYLTLSREAGTLSGGESQRIRLATQIGSRLTGVLYVLDEPSIGLHQRDNQRLINSLLEMRDLGNSLIVVEHDTDTMLAADYLIDIGPGAGLEGGNVVAAGTPEEVMNNENSITGRYLKGTERIEVPSVRRKGNKKYLEIKGAKENNLKNINVKIPLGTMTLVTGVSGSGKSSLINEILYKALAQKIYGSKDKPGKYKEIKGLENVDKVVQISQAPIGRTPRSNPATYTGVFDDIRDIFAETKEAKIRGYDKGRFSFNVKGGRCEACWGDGVKKIEMHFLPDVYVPCEVCNGTRYNSETLEIKYKEKNIYDVLNMRVEEAIPFFENHPKVLNKLKVLDDVGLSYVRLGQSAPTLSGGEAARVKLAKELQKKPTGKTVFILDEPTTGLHQADIKKLLAILERIVDNGDTVIIIEHNLDVIKVADYIIDLGPEGGSGGGTVVAVGTPEEVSNNPNSYTGEFLKQILNK
;
A
#
# COMPACT_ATOMS: atom_id res chain seq x y z
N MET A 1 -24.15 -44.94 -43.71
CA MET A 1 -24.91 -45.58 -42.64
C MET A 1 -24.04 -45.60 -41.38
N TRP A 2 -24.14 -44.56 -40.55
CA TRP A 2 -23.62 -44.55 -39.16
C TRP A 2 -24.34 -43.46 -38.40
N TYR A 3 -25.25 -43.87 -37.59
CA TYR A 3 -25.88 -43.41 -36.36
C TYR A 3 -26.05 -41.91 -36.08
N ASN A 4 -27.23 -41.48 -36.29
CA ASN A 4 -27.91 -40.38 -35.63
C ASN A 4 -28.49 -40.91 -34.30
N THR A 5 -27.84 -40.72 -33.18
CA THR A 5 -28.45 -40.80 -31.87
C THR A 5 -28.35 -39.40 -31.21
N LYS A 6 -29.35 -38.57 -31.42
CA LYS A 6 -29.63 -37.39 -30.62
C LYS A 6 -29.94 -37.86 -29.20
N GLY A 7 -28.93 -37.91 -28.35
CA GLY A 7 -29.05 -37.91 -26.90
C GLY A 7 -29.52 -36.53 -26.45
N LYS A 8 -30.79 -36.35 -26.20
CA LYS A 8 -31.31 -35.23 -25.40
C LYS A 8 -30.86 -35.40 -23.95
N GLY A 9 -29.64 -34.92 -23.62
CA GLY A 9 -29.12 -35.06 -22.26
C GLY A 9 -27.78 -34.41 -22.01
N SER A 10 -27.10 -33.89 -23.07
CA SER A 10 -25.73 -33.37 -22.91
C SER A 10 -25.54 -31.86 -23.15
N SER A 11 -26.58 -31.14 -23.60
CA SER A 11 -26.48 -29.68 -23.81
C SER A 11 -26.80 -28.85 -22.57
N ASP A 12 -27.67 -29.35 -21.68
CA ASP A 12 -28.06 -28.62 -20.45
C ASP A 12 -26.95 -28.57 -19.38
N ASN A 13 -26.02 -29.53 -19.36
CA ASN A 13 -24.89 -29.55 -18.40
C ASN A 13 -23.74 -28.61 -18.74
N MET A 14 -23.64 -28.09 -19.98
CA MET A 14 -22.58 -27.17 -20.37
C MET A 14 -22.81 -25.74 -19.86
N ASP A 15 -24.05 -25.36 -19.55
CA ASP A 15 -24.41 -23.99 -19.18
C ASP A 15 -24.48 -23.74 -17.68
N LYS A 16 -24.12 -24.73 -16.87
CA LYS A 16 -24.16 -24.67 -15.41
C LYS A 16 -22.88 -25.21 -14.76
N ILE A 17 -22.58 -24.70 -13.58
CA ILE A 17 -21.63 -25.29 -12.63
C ILE A 17 -22.46 -26.12 -11.65
N ILE A 18 -22.21 -27.43 -11.59
CA ILE A 18 -22.97 -28.36 -10.75
C ILE A 18 -22.09 -28.79 -9.58
N ILE A 19 -22.52 -28.52 -8.36
CA ILE A 19 -21.81 -28.85 -7.12
C ILE A 19 -22.65 -29.85 -6.34
N LYS A 20 -22.04 -30.94 -5.91
CA LYS A 20 -22.67 -31.97 -5.07
C LYS A 20 -21.77 -32.28 -3.89
N GLY A 21 -22.39 -32.27 -2.70
CA GLY A 21 -21.72 -32.70 -1.48
C GLY A 21 -20.63 -31.76 -0.97
N ALA A 22 -20.79 -30.44 -1.08
CA ALA A 22 -19.83 -29.50 -0.50
C ALA A 22 -19.93 -29.45 1.02
N ARG A 23 -18.82 -29.75 1.71
CA ARG A 23 -18.70 -29.85 3.18
C ARG A 23 -17.55 -29.05 3.78
N GLU A 24 -16.94 -28.17 2.99
CA GLU A 24 -15.81 -27.37 3.46
C GLU A 24 -16.21 -26.45 4.63
N ASN A 25 -15.41 -26.40 5.68
CA ASN A 25 -15.63 -25.62 6.90
C ASN A 25 -16.99 -25.89 7.60
N ASN A 26 -17.97 -25.01 7.44
CA ASN A 26 -19.31 -25.13 8.06
C ASN A 26 -20.42 -25.52 7.06
N LEU A 27 -20.07 -25.81 5.81
CA LEU A 27 -21.05 -26.21 4.79
C LEU A 27 -21.68 -27.58 5.13
N LYS A 28 -23.00 -27.68 4.98
CA LYS A 28 -23.80 -28.86 5.34
C LYS A 28 -24.20 -29.68 4.11
N ASN A 29 -23.20 -30.26 3.43
CA ASN A 29 -23.45 -31.14 2.26
C ASN A 29 -24.27 -30.46 1.16
N ILE A 30 -23.82 -29.25 0.77
CA ILE A 30 -24.55 -28.41 -0.20
C ILE A 30 -24.55 -29.05 -1.58
N ASN A 31 -25.76 -29.06 -2.18
CA ASN A 31 -26.02 -29.42 -3.58
C ASN A 31 -26.64 -28.21 -4.26
N ILE A 32 -25.96 -27.67 -5.30
CA ILE A 32 -26.41 -26.46 -5.99
C ILE A 32 -25.97 -26.45 -7.46
N GLU A 33 -26.83 -25.88 -8.32
CA GLU A 33 -26.57 -25.59 -9.73
C GLU A 33 -26.45 -24.10 -9.91
N ILE A 34 -25.33 -23.62 -10.45
CA ILE A 34 -25.01 -22.20 -10.66
C ILE A 34 -24.96 -21.94 -12.17
N PRO A 35 -25.73 -20.99 -12.71
CA PRO A 35 -25.72 -20.68 -14.13
C PRO A 35 -24.39 -20.03 -14.55
N LYS A 36 -23.84 -20.41 -15.72
CA LYS A 36 -22.66 -19.80 -16.34
C LYS A 36 -23.01 -18.52 -17.09
N ASN A 37 -22.00 -17.70 -17.37
CA ASN A 37 -22.11 -16.46 -18.12
C ASN A 37 -23.15 -15.50 -17.50
N LYS A 38 -23.24 -15.51 -16.17
CA LYS A 38 -24.14 -14.72 -15.36
C LYS A 38 -23.38 -14.02 -14.24
N LEU A 39 -23.96 -12.92 -13.78
CA LEU A 39 -23.57 -12.30 -12.51
C LEU A 39 -24.33 -13.00 -11.37
N VAL A 40 -23.62 -13.85 -10.64
CA VAL A 40 -24.15 -14.60 -9.49
C VAL A 40 -23.66 -13.94 -8.22
N VAL A 41 -24.58 -13.54 -7.33
CA VAL A 41 -24.21 -12.94 -6.03
C VAL A 41 -24.50 -13.97 -4.93
N MET A 42 -23.49 -14.23 -4.08
CA MET A 42 -23.62 -15.04 -2.88
C MET A 42 -23.73 -14.12 -1.67
N THR A 43 -24.83 -14.23 -0.93
CA THR A 43 -25.14 -13.39 0.23
C THR A 43 -25.51 -14.22 1.45
N GLY A 44 -25.81 -13.57 2.57
CA GLY A 44 -26.18 -14.17 3.86
C GLY A 44 -25.43 -13.54 5.02
N VAL A 45 -25.78 -13.88 6.25
CA VAL A 45 -25.13 -13.31 7.45
C VAL A 45 -23.64 -13.64 7.54
N SER A 46 -22.88 -12.85 8.30
CA SER A 46 -21.44 -13.09 8.51
C SER A 46 -21.22 -14.48 9.14
N GLY A 47 -20.25 -15.25 8.61
CA GLY A 47 -20.00 -16.62 9.08
C GLY A 47 -21.01 -17.68 8.62
N SER A 48 -21.92 -17.38 7.67
CA SER A 48 -22.88 -18.35 7.14
C SER A 48 -22.28 -19.40 6.21
N GLY A 49 -21.06 -19.20 5.67
CA GLY A 49 -20.39 -20.14 4.77
C GLY A 49 -20.23 -19.64 3.33
N LYS A 50 -20.51 -18.36 3.04
CA LYS A 50 -20.38 -17.76 1.69
C LYS A 50 -18.98 -17.93 1.10
N SER A 51 -17.96 -17.48 1.83
CA SER A 51 -16.56 -17.58 1.40
C SER A 51 -16.10 -19.04 1.32
N SER A 52 -16.60 -19.92 2.20
CA SER A 52 -16.33 -21.37 2.15
C SER A 52 -16.82 -22.00 0.85
N LEU A 53 -18.00 -21.60 0.36
CA LEU A 53 -18.51 -22.09 -0.93
C LEU A 53 -17.80 -21.43 -2.10
N ALA A 54 -17.66 -20.09 -2.11
CA ALA A 54 -17.09 -19.34 -3.24
C ALA A 54 -15.59 -19.57 -3.42
N PHE A 55 -14.80 -19.42 -2.33
CA PHE A 55 -13.33 -19.42 -2.37
C PHE A 55 -12.76 -20.78 -2.00
N ASP A 56 -13.13 -21.34 -0.83
CA ASP A 56 -12.52 -22.57 -0.33
C ASP A 56 -13.00 -23.83 -1.10
N THR A 57 -14.15 -23.76 -1.81
CA THR A 57 -14.69 -24.88 -2.61
C THR A 57 -14.56 -24.61 -4.10
N ILE A 58 -15.28 -23.62 -4.66
CA ILE A 58 -15.38 -23.42 -6.13
C ILE A 58 -14.07 -22.93 -6.71
N TYR A 59 -13.52 -21.83 -6.19
CA TYR A 59 -12.26 -21.27 -6.66
C TYR A 59 -11.10 -22.23 -6.42
N ALA A 60 -10.98 -22.81 -5.22
CA ALA A 60 -9.91 -23.75 -4.88
C ALA A 60 -9.87 -24.95 -5.82
N GLU A 61 -11.01 -25.55 -6.16
CA GLU A 61 -11.07 -26.66 -7.11
C GLU A 61 -10.73 -26.22 -8.56
N GLY A 62 -11.21 -25.04 -8.97
CA GLY A 62 -10.87 -24.49 -10.29
C GLY A 62 -9.39 -24.22 -10.44
N GLN A 63 -8.75 -23.62 -9.43
CA GLN A 63 -7.31 -23.39 -9.37
C GLN A 63 -6.54 -24.70 -9.35
N ARG A 64 -6.95 -25.67 -8.52
CA ARG A 64 -6.31 -27.00 -8.45
C ARG A 64 -6.28 -27.67 -9.81
N ARG A 65 -7.40 -27.73 -10.54
CA ARG A 65 -7.46 -28.30 -11.89
C ARG A 65 -6.59 -27.57 -12.88
N TYR A 66 -6.54 -26.25 -12.80
CA TYR A 66 -5.66 -25.46 -13.65
C TYR A 66 -4.19 -25.77 -13.38
N VAL A 67 -3.76 -25.80 -12.11
CA VAL A 67 -2.39 -26.13 -11.71
C VAL A 67 -2.02 -27.55 -12.10
N GLU A 68 -2.94 -28.52 -11.96
CA GLU A 68 -2.71 -29.91 -12.38
C GLU A 68 -2.52 -30.06 -13.90
N SER A 69 -3.08 -29.16 -14.70
CA SER A 69 -2.89 -29.15 -16.16
C SER A 69 -1.51 -28.65 -16.59
N LEU A 70 -0.76 -27.99 -15.69
CA LEU A 70 0.57 -27.44 -15.98
C LEU A 70 1.67 -28.50 -15.87
N SER A 71 2.85 -28.19 -16.43
CA SER A 71 4.02 -29.07 -16.34
C SER A 71 4.45 -29.35 -14.89
N ALA A 72 5.09 -30.51 -14.64
CA ALA A 72 5.59 -30.88 -13.30
C ALA A 72 6.53 -29.80 -12.71
N TYR A 73 7.31 -29.14 -13.55
CA TYR A 73 8.18 -28.03 -13.15
C TYR A 73 7.38 -26.82 -12.65
N ALA A 74 6.37 -26.37 -13.40
CA ALA A 74 5.51 -25.24 -13.00
C ALA A 74 4.73 -25.53 -11.69
N ARG A 75 4.29 -26.79 -11.50
CA ARG A 75 3.60 -27.22 -10.27
C ARG A 75 4.46 -27.09 -9.01
N GLN A 76 5.76 -27.29 -9.09
CA GLN A 76 6.67 -27.13 -7.95
C GLN A 76 6.73 -25.68 -7.42
N PHE A 77 6.52 -24.69 -8.30
CA PHE A 77 6.54 -23.27 -7.92
C PHE A 77 5.19 -22.75 -7.45
N LEU A 78 4.08 -23.33 -7.93
CA LEU A 78 2.74 -22.83 -7.63
C LEU A 78 2.12 -23.44 -6.37
N GLY A 79 2.76 -24.44 -5.79
CA GLY A 79 2.23 -25.19 -4.63
C GLY A 79 1.00 -26.02 -5.01
N SER A 80 0.73 -27.09 -4.26
CA SER A 80 -0.51 -27.85 -4.38
C SER A 80 -1.51 -27.35 -3.35
N SER A 81 -2.60 -26.74 -3.77
CA SER A 81 -3.77 -26.56 -2.92
C SER A 81 -4.35 -27.91 -2.59
N GLY A 82 -4.73 -28.15 -1.33
CA GLY A 82 -5.45 -29.38 -0.94
C GLY A 82 -6.74 -29.51 -1.74
N LYS A 83 -7.19 -30.73 -1.97
CA LYS A 83 -8.50 -30.98 -2.58
C LYS A 83 -9.58 -30.51 -1.59
N PRO A 84 -10.51 -29.63 -1.99
CA PRO A 84 -11.63 -29.26 -1.12
C PRO A 84 -12.54 -30.44 -0.80
N ASP A 85 -13.20 -30.40 0.35
CA ASP A 85 -14.16 -31.44 0.76
C ASP A 85 -15.48 -31.28 0.01
N VAL A 86 -15.52 -31.89 -1.17
CA VAL A 86 -16.65 -31.90 -2.09
C VAL A 86 -16.67 -33.20 -2.87
N ASP A 87 -17.86 -33.77 -3.08
CA ASP A 87 -18.00 -35.02 -3.82
C ASP A 87 -17.74 -34.81 -5.30
N VAL A 88 -18.43 -33.86 -5.93
CA VAL A 88 -18.35 -33.57 -7.37
C VAL A 88 -18.51 -32.08 -7.64
N ILE A 89 -17.67 -31.54 -8.53
CA ILE A 89 -17.90 -30.25 -9.19
C ILE A 89 -17.72 -30.42 -10.70
N GLU A 90 -18.77 -30.17 -11.45
CA GLU A 90 -18.77 -30.20 -12.91
C GLU A 90 -18.92 -28.81 -13.51
N GLY A 91 -18.47 -28.61 -14.74
CA GLY A 91 -18.68 -27.39 -15.50
C GLY A 91 -17.77 -26.22 -15.12
N LEU A 92 -16.72 -26.39 -14.28
CA LEU A 92 -15.80 -25.30 -13.95
C LEU A 92 -15.00 -24.81 -15.17
N SER A 93 -14.94 -23.48 -15.32
CA SER A 93 -13.99 -22.78 -16.18
C SER A 93 -12.69 -22.44 -15.42
N PRO A 94 -11.59 -22.08 -16.09
CA PRO A 94 -10.43 -21.51 -15.40
C PRO A 94 -10.85 -20.37 -14.47
N SER A 95 -10.42 -20.43 -13.22
CA SER A 95 -10.91 -19.50 -12.18
C SER A 95 -9.85 -18.49 -11.76
N ILE A 96 -10.26 -17.25 -11.56
CA ILE A 96 -9.45 -16.15 -11.06
C ILE A 96 -10.14 -15.56 -9.82
N SER A 97 -9.41 -15.43 -8.72
CA SER A 97 -9.93 -14.76 -7.52
C SER A 97 -9.43 -13.32 -7.40
N ILE A 98 -10.30 -12.45 -6.91
CA ILE A 98 -9.99 -11.07 -6.56
C ILE A 98 -10.42 -10.85 -5.12
N ASP A 99 -9.51 -11.14 -4.20
CA ASP A 99 -9.71 -11.02 -2.75
C ASP A 99 -9.11 -9.73 -2.16
N GLN A 100 -9.42 -9.44 -0.89
CA GLN A 100 -8.94 -8.26 -0.19
C GLN A 100 -7.53 -8.42 0.43
N LYS A 101 -7.03 -9.65 0.56
CA LYS A 101 -5.97 -10.01 1.52
C LYS A 101 -4.55 -9.61 1.16
N THR A 102 -4.27 -9.09 -0.02
CA THR A 102 -2.88 -8.87 -0.45
C THR A 102 -2.57 -7.42 -0.72
N THR A 103 -2.18 -6.67 0.29
CA THR A 103 -1.38 -5.46 0.08
C THR A 103 0.06 -5.88 -0.20
N ASN A 104 0.54 -5.56 -1.39
CA ASN A 104 1.95 -5.74 -1.73
C ASN A 104 2.79 -4.77 -0.89
N LYS A 105 3.56 -5.29 0.07
CA LYS A 105 4.41 -4.50 0.96
C LYS A 105 5.74 -4.09 0.33
N ASN A 106 5.96 -4.39 -0.94
CA ASN A 106 7.19 -3.99 -1.61
C ASN A 106 7.19 -2.45 -1.81
N PRO A 107 8.13 -1.70 -1.19
CA PRO A 107 8.16 -0.24 -1.29
C PRO A 107 8.46 0.28 -2.70
N ARG A 108 8.89 -0.60 -3.61
CA ARG A 108 9.10 -0.27 -5.02
C ARG A 108 7.86 -0.43 -5.89
N SER A 109 6.79 -1.05 -5.37
CA SER A 109 5.55 -1.20 -6.11
C SER A 109 4.70 0.07 -6.01
N THR A 110 4.30 0.61 -7.16
CA THR A 110 3.39 1.77 -7.27
C THR A 110 2.12 1.38 -8.00
N VAL A 111 1.08 2.21 -7.92
CA VAL A 111 -0.14 2.03 -8.72
C VAL A 111 0.22 1.87 -10.21
N GLY A 112 1.13 2.71 -10.73
CA GLY A 112 1.56 2.65 -12.12
C GLY A 112 2.21 1.33 -12.52
N THR A 113 3.01 0.70 -11.63
CA THR A 113 3.66 -0.59 -11.93
C THR A 113 2.71 -1.77 -11.78
N VAL A 114 1.77 -1.72 -10.82
CA VAL A 114 0.78 -2.78 -10.61
C VAL A 114 -0.24 -2.83 -11.74
N THR A 115 -0.58 -1.67 -12.32
CA THR A 115 -1.51 -1.54 -13.46
C THR A 115 -0.82 -1.69 -14.82
N GLU A 116 0.50 -1.87 -14.85
CA GLU A 116 1.33 -1.89 -16.06
C GLU A 116 1.32 -0.57 -16.86
N ILE A 117 0.57 0.45 -16.44
CA ILE A 117 0.50 1.75 -17.14
C ILE A 117 1.88 2.41 -17.19
N TYR A 118 2.70 2.24 -16.13
CA TYR A 118 4.05 2.78 -16.10
C TYR A 118 4.96 2.22 -17.19
N ASP A 119 4.79 0.96 -17.58
CA ASP A 119 5.59 0.35 -18.64
C ASP A 119 5.23 0.93 -20.03
N TYR A 120 3.95 1.22 -20.25
CA TYR A 120 3.51 1.95 -21.44
C TYR A 120 3.98 3.41 -21.44
N LEU A 121 3.96 4.10 -20.29
CA LEU A 121 4.52 5.44 -20.16
C LEU A 121 6.01 5.48 -20.47
N ARG A 122 6.79 4.52 -19.97
CA ARG A 122 8.23 4.37 -20.28
C ARG A 122 8.44 4.23 -21.79
N LEU A 123 7.63 3.42 -22.45
CA LEU A 123 7.67 3.26 -23.91
C LEU A 123 7.30 4.55 -24.63
N LEU A 124 6.25 5.25 -24.20
CA LEU A 124 5.83 6.53 -24.74
C LEU A 124 6.94 7.58 -24.64
N PHE A 125 7.54 7.76 -23.44
CA PHE A 125 8.63 8.72 -23.22
C PHE A 125 9.89 8.37 -24.02
N ALA A 126 10.19 7.10 -24.20
CA ALA A 126 11.33 6.66 -25.01
C ALA A 126 11.12 6.92 -26.52
N ARG A 127 9.86 6.92 -27.01
CA ARG A 127 9.57 7.06 -28.45
C ARG A 127 9.26 8.49 -28.90
N VAL A 128 8.57 9.27 -28.06
CA VAL A 128 8.12 10.62 -28.43
C VAL A 128 8.59 11.71 -27.46
N GLY A 129 9.29 11.34 -26.40
CA GLY A 129 9.86 12.28 -25.43
C GLY A 129 11.02 13.09 -26.04
N VAL A 130 11.05 14.37 -25.71
CA VAL A 130 12.10 15.30 -26.19
C VAL A 130 13.04 15.58 -25.03
N PRO A 131 14.32 15.15 -25.09
CA PRO A 131 15.31 15.48 -24.08
C PRO A 131 15.62 16.97 -24.09
N HIS A 132 15.85 17.55 -22.91
CA HIS A 132 16.22 18.95 -22.74
C HIS A 132 17.52 19.05 -21.93
N CYS A 133 18.31 20.06 -22.24
CA CYS A 133 19.49 20.38 -21.44
C CYS A 133 19.08 20.98 -20.09
N PRO A 134 19.52 20.46 -18.92
CA PRO A 134 19.18 21.02 -17.62
C PRO A 134 19.74 22.43 -17.39
N ASN A 135 20.85 22.78 -18.05
CA ASN A 135 21.52 24.06 -17.85
C ASN A 135 20.99 25.16 -18.77
N HIS A 136 20.57 24.80 -19.99
CA HIS A 136 20.16 25.77 -21.01
C HIS A 136 18.67 25.69 -21.36
N HIS A 137 17.95 24.66 -20.84
CA HIS A 137 16.53 24.43 -21.07
C HIS A 137 16.10 24.35 -22.55
N ILE A 138 17.04 24.00 -23.42
CA ILE A 138 16.79 23.82 -24.86
C ILE A 138 16.58 22.34 -25.17
N PRO A 139 15.74 22.01 -26.16
CA PRO A 139 15.63 20.64 -26.66
C PRO A 139 16.96 20.20 -27.29
N ILE A 140 17.33 18.96 -27.06
CA ILE A 140 18.48 18.32 -27.65
C ILE A 140 18.02 17.12 -28.49
N SER A 141 18.61 16.97 -29.68
CA SER A 141 18.27 15.88 -30.61
C SER A 141 19.54 15.15 -31.02
N SER A 142 19.43 13.86 -31.24
CA SER A 142 20.42 13.10 -31.97
C SER A 142 20.18 13.29 -33.47
N GLN A 143 21.23 13.30 -34.26
CA GLN A 143 21.13 13.43 -35.72
C GLN A 143 22.02 12.36 -36.35
N SER A 144 21.47 11.57 -37.24
CA SER A 144 22.29 10.64 -38.02
C SER A 144 23.26 11.42 -38.95
N ILE A 145 24.37 10.81 -39.36
CA ILE A 145 25.31 11.42 -40.32
C ILE A 145 24.60 11.84 -41.59
N GLU A 146 23.57 11.09 -41.98
CA GLU A 146 22.77 11.42 -43.18
C GLU A 146 21.91 12.67 -42.99
N GLU A 147 21.26 12.82 -41.83
CA GLU A 147 20.49 14.02 -41.46
C GLU A 147 21.39 15.24 -41.34
N MET A 148 22.55 15.09 -40.69
CA MET A 148 23.58 16.16 -40.63
C MET A 148 24.00 16.56 -42.05
N THR A 149 24.26 15.59 -42.93
CA THR A 149 24.61 15.85 -44.32
C THR A 149 23.53 16.63 -45.04
N ASN A 150 22.25 16.21 -44.92
CA ASN A 150 21.13 16.89 -45.55
C ASN A 150 20.97 18.32 -45.06
N LYS A 151 21.06 18.55 -43.76
CA LYS A 151 20.93 19.84 -43.11
C LYS A 151 22.03 20.83 -43.56
N ILE A 152 23.27 20.34 -43.76
CA ILE A 152 24.36 21.14 -44.23
C ILE A 152 24.21 21.49 -45.72
N LEU A 153 23.63 20.57 -46.52
CA LEU A 153 23.34 20.80 -47.94
C LEU A 153 22.17 21.79 -48.17
N GLU A 154 21.38 22.12 -47.17
CA GLU A 154 20.38 23.21 -47.23
C GLU A 154 21.00 24.63 -47.16
N LEU A 155 22.31 24.74 -46.84
CA LEU A 155 23.04 26.00 -46.84
C LEU A 155 23.12 26.54 -48.29
N GLU A 156 23.24 27.86 -48.41
CA GLU A 156 23.35 28.56 -49.70
C GLU A 156 24.52 27.99 -50.51
N GLU A 157 24.34 27.89 -51.84
CA GLU A 157 25.35 27.43 -52.78
C GLU A 157 26.59 28.37 -52.74
N ASN A 158 27.78 27.79 -52.84
CA ASN A 158 29.10 28.44 -52.68
C ASN A 158 29.48 28.85 -51.24
N THR A 159 28.71 28.48 -50.24
CA THR A 159 29.05 28.67 -48.83
C THR A 159 30.32 27.81 -48.50
N LYS A 160 31.30 28.50 -47.90
CA LYS A 160 32.56 27.84 -47.45
C LYS A 160 32.35 27.32 -46.00
N ILE A 161 32.62 26.04 -45.78
CA ILE A 161 32.46 25.39 -44.49
C ILE A 161 33.77 24.66 -44.11
N MET A 162 34.02 24.54 -42.79
CA MET A 162 35.02 23.65 -42.22
C MET A 162 34.30 22.59 -41.35
N VAL A 163 34.57 21.31 -41.66
CA VAL A 163 34.09 20.20 -40.84
C VAL A 163 35.15 19.93 -39.76
N MET A 164 34.76 20.02 -38.52
CA MET A 164 35.67 19.94 -37.37
C MET A 164 35.15 18.91 -36.34
N SER A 165 36.10 18.29 -35.65
CA SER A 165 35.87 17.37 -34.54
C SER A 165 36.34 18.03 -33.22
N PRO A 166 35.44 18.33 -32.25
CA PRO A 166 35.84 18.92 -30.97
C PRO A 166 36.42 17.81 -30.05
N VAL A 167 37.73 17.85 -29.81
CA VAL A 167 38.48 16.84 -29.04
C VAL A 167 38.80 17.26 -27.62
N VAL A 168 38.88 18.57 -27.34
CA VAL A 168 39.08 19.14 -26.00
C VAL A 168 38.10 20.29 -25.79
N LYS A 169 37.37 20.30 -24.64
CA LYS A 169 36.43 21.38 -24.30
C LYS A 169 36.64 21.83 -22.85
N GLY A 170 37.19 23.03 -22.68
CA GLY A 170 37.32 23.65 -21.37
C GLY A 170 38.30 22.96 -20.41
N GLU A 171 39.26 22.17 -20.93
CA GLU A 171 40.21 21.43 -20.10
C GLU A 171 41.52 22.19 -19.97
N LYS A 172 42.19 22.02 -18.82
CA LYS A 172 43.55 22.56 -18.58
C LYS A 172 44.58 21.49 -18.98
N GLY A 173 45.75 21.95 -19.47
CA GLY A 173 46.84 21.08 -19.80
C GLY A 173 47.55 21.46 -21.10
N THR A 174 48.75 20.96 -21.30
CA THR A 174 49.56 21.24 -22.50
C THR A 174 49.05 20.48 -23.74
N GLN A 175 48.16 19.46 -23.55
CA GLN A 175 47.60 18.61 -24.59
C GLN A 175 48.61 17.92 -25.51
N LYS A 176 49.88 17.77 -25.06
CA LYS A 176 51.02 17.26 -25.86
C LYS A 176 50.78 15.84 -26.39
N ASP A 177 50.34 14.92 -25.53
CA ASP A 177 50.08 13.52 -25.90
C ASP A 177 48.95 13.39 -26.94
N LEU A 178 47.91 14.23 -26.80
CA LEU A 178 46.82 14.33 -27.76
C LEU A 178 47.33 14.81 -29.13
N PHE A 179 48.13 15.88 -29.14
CA PHE A 179 48.68 16.44 -30.39
C PHE A 179 49.61 15.45 -31.06
N GLU A 180 50.41 14.69 -30.29
CA GLU A 180 51.26 13.64 -30.85
C GLU A 180 50.46 12.52 -31.50
N LYS A 181 49.35 12.10 -30.84
CA LYS A 181 48.43 11.09 -31.39
C LYS A 181 47.78 11.58 -32.69
N LEU A 182 47.23 12.79 -32.69
CA LEU A 182 46.58 13.39 -33.87
C LEU A 182 47.55 13.51 -35.07
N ARG A 183 48.83 13.84 -34.84
CA ARG A 183 49.84 13.88 -35.87
C ARG A 183 50.14 12.51 -36.47
N LYS A 184 50.23 11.48 -35.63
CA LYS A 184 50.43 10.08 -36.09
C LYS A 184 49.27 9.59 -36.94
N GLU A 185 48.05 10.09 -36.67
CA GLU A 185 46.83 9.82 -37.44
C GLU A 185 46.71 10.65 -38.73
N GLY A 186 47.65 11.62 -38.96
CA GLY A 186 47.75 12.35 -40.20
C GLY A 186 47.01 13.70 -40.24
N TYR A 187 46.49 14.19 -39.09
CA TYR A 187 45.84 15.48 -39.03
C TYR A 187 46.89 16.62 -39.03
N ILE A 188 46.57 17.70 -39.78
CA ILE A 188 47.51 18.79 -40.04
C ILE A 188 47.15 20.08 -39.32
N ARG A 189 45.84 20.32 -39.07
CA ARG A 189 45.36 21.62 -38.55
C ARG A 189 44.33 21.43 -37.45
N ILE A 190 44.41 22.27 -36.46
CA ILE A 190 43.47 22.37 -35.36
C ILE A 190 42.99 23.81 -35.16
N LYS A 191 41.80 23.97 -34.57
CA LYS A 191 41.31 25.26 -34.10
C LYS A 191 41.45 25.27 -32.59
N VAL A 192 42.21 26.16 -32.01
CA VAL A 192 42.47 26.33 -30.58
C VAL A 192 41.92 27.66 -30.14
N ASP A 193 40.98 27.70 -29.21
CA ASP A 193 40.33 28.90 -28.65
C ASP A 193 39.88 29.92 -29.72
N GLY A 194 39.37 29.40 -30.86
CA GLY A 194 38.91 30.19 -32.00
C GLY A 194 39.97 30.46 -33.08
N GLU A 195 41.25 30.22 -32.83
CA GLU A 195 42.34 30.41 -33.81
C GLU A 195 42.77 29.10 -34.49
N ILE A 196 42.95 29.15 -35.81
CA ILE A 196 43.45 27.99 -36.58
C ILE A 196 44.98 27.95 -36.45
N LYS A 197 45.50 26.79 -35.99
CA LYS A 197 46.94 26.53 -35.83
C LYS A 197 47.35 25.27 -36.58
N GLU A 198 48.60 25.24 -37.06
CA GLU A 198 49.14 24.01 -37.63
C GLU A 198 49.67 23.11 -36.49
N LEU A 199 49.45 21.78 -36.63
CA LEU A 199 49.80 20.80 -35.65
C LEU A 199 51.31 20.46 -35.74
N THR A 200 52.17 21.42 -35.33
CA THR A 200 53.63 21.26 -35.34
C THR A 200 54.15 20.46 -34.15
N ILE A 201 55.43 20.01 -34.19
CA ILE A 201 56.04 19.19 -33.12
C ILE A 201 56.11 19.98 -31.81
N ASP A 202 56.33 21.29 -31.88
CA ASP A 202 56.53 22.17 -30.73
C ASP A 202 55.25 22.87 -30.23
N LEU A 203 54.07 22.44 -30.72
CA LEU A 203 52.82 23.05 -30.30
C LEU A 203 52.46 22.53 -28.93
N GLU A 204 52.52 23.43 -27.94
CA GLU A 204 52.03 23.18 -26.57
C GLU A 204 51.06 24.30 -26.13
N LEU A 205 50.05 23.95 -25.33
CA LEU A 205 49.09 24.92 -24.77
C LEU A 205 49.51 25.32 -23.36
N GLU A 206 48.99 26.46 -22.89
CA GLU A 206 49.26 26.97 -21.55
C GLU A 206 48.66 26.05 -20.50
N LYS A 207 49.50 25.44 -19.65
CA LYS A 207 49.12 24.39 -18.68
C LYS A 207 47.96 24.78 -17.72
N ASN A 208 47.86 26.03 -17.34
CA ASN A 208 46.96 26.53 -16.31
C ASN A 208 45.67 27.20 -16.89
N LYS A 209 45.59 27.36 -18.20
CA LYS A 209 44.46 27.96 -18.89
C LYS A 209 43.54 26.85 -19.42
N LYS A 210 42.25 27.13 -19.46
CA LYS A 210 41.24 26.21 -20.07
C LYS A 210 41.27 26.43 -21.59
N HIS A 211 41.35 25.35 -22.35
CA HIS A 211 41.44 25.41 -23.82
C HIS A 211 40.28 24.62 -24.45
N ASN A 212 39.85 25.09 -25.60
CA ASN A 212 38.96 24.37 -26.51
C ASN A 212 39.77 24.04 -27.78
N VAL A 213 39.78 22.73 -28.14
CA VAL A 213 40.54 22.26 -29.31
C VAL A 213 39.62 21.45 -30.22
N SER A 214 39.50 21.83 -31.47
CA SER A 214 38.79 21.12 -32.52
C SER A 214 39.73 20.76 -33.65
N VAL A 215 39.69 19.51 -34.11
CA VAL A 215 40.52 19.06 -35.27
C VAL A 215 39.76 19.40 -36.54
N ILE A 216 40.44 20.04 -37.49
CA ILE A 216 39.88 20.33 -38.81
C ILE A 216 40.03 19.11 -39.68
N ILE A 217 38.89 18.48 -40.01
CA ILE A 217 38.79 17.26 -40.80
C ILE A 217 38.86 17.60 -42.31
N ASP A 218 38.02 18.54 -42.73
CA ASP A 218 37.95 18.95 -44.14
C ASP A 218 37.49 20.39 -44.32
N ARG A 219 37.82 21.00 -45.47
CA ARG A 219 37.34 22.32 -45.87
C ARG A 219 36.61 22.20 -47.19
N LEU A 220 35.33 22.50 -47.17
CA LEU A 220 34.41 22.22 -48.28
C LEU A 220 33.71 23.52 -48.73
N VAL A 221 33.27 23.51 -49.95
CA VAL A 221 32.38 24.52 -50.50
C VAL A 221 31.08 23.82 -50.93
N ILE A 222 29.95 24.33 -50.49
CA ILE A 222 28.65 23.74 -50.84
C ILE A 222 28.39 23.95 -52.33
N LYS A 223 28.30 22.82 -53.07
CA LYS A 223 28.04 22.79 -54.52
C LYS A 223 27.47 21.42 -54.91
N ASP A 224 26.88 21.29 -56.07
CA ASP A 224 26.43 20.00 -56.56
C ASP A 224 27.50 18.95 -56.57
N GLY A 225 27.18 17.71 -56.16
CA GLY A 225 28.08 16.55 -56.11
C GLY A 225 28.95 16.42 -54.88
N ILE A 226 28.91 17.36 -53.90
CA ILE A 226 29.73 17.34 -52.68
C ILE A 226 29.25 16.32 -51.61
N ARG A 227 28.04 15.77 -51.74
CA ARG A 227 27.34 14.92 -50.73
C ARG A 227 28.21 13.79 -50.20
N SER A 228 28.83 12.98 -51.05
CA SER A 228 29.62 11.82 -50.65
C SER A 228 30.87 12.24 -49.83
N ARG A 229 31.54 13.31 -50.24
CA ARG A 229 32.73 13.81 -49.54
C ARG A 229 32.31 14.45 -48.17
N LEU A 230 31.26 15.20 -48.15
CA LEU A 230 30.71 15.78 -46.91
C LEU A 230 30.33 14.67 -45.93
N TYR A 231 29.60 13.62 -46.39
CA TYR A 231 29.22 12.47 -45.57
C TYR A 231 30.43 11.81 -44.94
N SER A 232 31.49 11.49 -45.71
CA SER A 232 32.73 10.87 -45.21
C SER A 232 33.47 11.75 -44.24
N SER A 233 33.51 13.07 -44.46
CA SER A 233 34.12 14.03 -43.56
C SER A 233 33.36 14.17 -42.23
N LEU A 234 32.01 14.12 -42.24
CA LEU A 234 31.18 14.12 -41.04
C LEU A 234 31.35 12.81 -40.25
N GLU A 235 31.35 11.66 -40.93
CA GLU A 235 31.60 10.37 -40.31
C GLU A 235 32.98 10.31 -39.62
N THR A 236 34.00 10.84 -40.26
CA THR A 236 35.36 10.91 -39.67
C THR A 236 35.40 11.86 -38.47
N ALA A 237 34.72 13.01 -38.56
CA ALA A 237 34.62 13.96 -37.44
C ALA A 237 33.90 13.37 -36.25
N SER A 238 32.78 12.68 -36.49
CA SER A 238 31.97 12.04 -35.47
C SER A 238 32.76 10.94 -34.75
N LYS A 239 33.44 10.05 -35.49
CA LYS A 239 34.27 8.97 -34.90
C LYS A 239 35.37 9.50 -33.99
N LEU A 240 35.99 10.62 -34.34
CA LEU A 240 37.12 11.20 -33.56
C LEU A 240 36.67 11.86 -32.27
N SER A 241 35.47 12.41 -32.23
CA SER A 241 34.92 13.16 -31.09
C SER A 241 33.78 12.42 -30.34
N HIS A 242 33.64 11.12 -30.57
CA HIS A 242 32.59 10.31 -29.95
C HIS A 242 31.19 10.92 -30.19
N GLY A 243 30.82 11.10 -31.45
CA GLY A 243 29.49 11.53 -31.86
C GLY A 243 29.27 13.02 -32.10
N LYS A 244 30.21 13.91 -31.76
CA LYS A 244 30.04 15.37 -31.91
C LYS A 244 30.74 15.90 -33.17
N VAL A 245 30.09 16.78 -33.91
CA VAL A 245 30.60 17.45 -35.08
C VAL A 245 30.35 18.95 -35.00
N VAL A 246 31.34 19.77 -35.37
CA VAL A 246 31.23 21.22 -35.47
C VAL A 246 31.44 21.63 -36.92
N ILE A 247 30.52 22.40 -37.45
CA ILE A 247 30.61 23.02 -38.78
C ILE A 247 30.82 24.51 -38.61
N ASP A 248 31.99 24.95 -38.94
CA ASP A 248 32.34 26.37 -38.97
C ASP A 248 31.98 26.94 -40.36
N VAL A 249 30.95 27.75 -40.41
CA VAL A 249 30.50 28.42 -41.61
C VAL A 249 31.19 29.77 -41.70
N VAL A 250 32.06 29.93 -42.64
CA VAL A 250 32.91 31.13 -42.78
C VAL A 250 32.03 32.40 -42.83
N GLY A 251 32.15 33.25 -41.79
CA GLY A 251 31.39 34.50 -41.68
C GLY A 251 30.04 34.38 -40.97
N LYS A 252 29.67 33.20 -40.47
CA LYS A 252 28.47 32.94 -39.66
C LYS A 252 28.86 32.21 -38.37
N GLU A 253 27.89 31.95 -37.49
CA GLU A 253 28.11 31.17 -36.26
C GLU A 253 28.40 29.72 -36.57
N GLU A 254 29.12 29.02 -35.65
CA GLU A 254 29.38 27.58 -35.73
C GLU A 254 28.09 26.78 -35.51
N ILE A 255 27.86 25.75 -36.31
CA ILE A 255 26.76 24.83 -36.18
C ILE A 255 27.30 23.58 -35.47
N ILE A 256 26.81 23.28 -34.29
CA ILE A 256 27.17 22.07 -33.52
C ILE A 256 26.10 21.00 -33.76
N MET A 257 26.53 19.81 -34.13
CA MET A 257 25.67 18.62 -34.38
C MET A 257 26.19 17.44 -33.59
N SER A 258 25.33 16.49 -33.26
CA SER A 258 25.73 15.31 -32.50
C SER A 258 24.90 14.08 -32.91
N GLU A 259 25.56 12.91 -32.99
CA GLU A 259 24.89 11.62 -33.11
C GLU A 259 24.21 11.23 -31.79
N ASP A 260 24.74 11.71 -30.67
CA ASP A 260 24.16 11.52 -29.34
C ASP A 260 23.22 12.68 -28.98
N TYR A 261 22.32 12.46 -28.04
CA TYR A 261 21.50 13.54 -27.44
C TYR A 261 22.38 14.47 -26.58
N ALA A 262 23.13 15.34 -27.18
CA ALA A 262 24.08 16.23 -26.52
C ALA A 262 23.68 17.70 -26.64
N CYS A 263 23.97 18.47 -25.58
CA CYS A 263 23.79 19.92 -25.61
C CYS A 263 24.91 20.60 -26.44
N PRO A 264 24.58 21.50 -27.36
CA PRO A 264 25.58 22.22 -28.11
C PRO A 264 26.40 23.19 -27.26
N TYR A 265 25.88 23.67 -26.12
CA TYR A 265 26.49 24.73 -25.31
C TYR A 265 27.22 24.23 -24.05
N CYS A 266 26.98 22.98 -23.60
CA CYS A 266 27.67 22.39 -22.44
C CYS A 266 27.93 20.90 -22.65
N ASP A 267 28.60 20.29 -21.68
CA ASP A 267 29.00 18.87 -21.76
C ASP A 267 27.87 17.89 -21.38
N TYR A 268 26.64 18.39 -21.20
CA TYR A 268 25.49 17.53 -20.92
C TYR A 268 25.17 16.70 -22.15
N SER A 269 25.17 15.38 -21.97
CA SER A 269 24.70 14.41 -22.95
C SER A 269 23.82 13.38 -22.25
N LEU A 270 22.80 12.91 -22.95
CA LEU A 270 21.98 11.79 -22.54
C LEU A 270 22.41 10.59 -23.39
N GLU A 271 22.74 9.48 -22.72
CA GLU A 271 22.91 8.20 -23.38
C GLU A 271 21.62 7.81 -24.10
N GLU A 272 21.55 6.70 -24.79
CA GLU A 272 20.41 6.24 -25.58
C GLU A 272 19.04 6.47 -24.91
N LEU A 273 18.07 6.96 -25.67
CA LEU A 273 16.68 7.17 -25.21
C LEU A 273 15.88 5.86 -25.31
N GLU A 274 16.07 4.96 -24.34
CA GLU A 274 15.44 3.65 -24.28
C GLU A 274 14.47 3.53 -23.09
N PRO A 275 13.46 2.63 -23.14
CA PRO A 275 12.54 2.43 -22.03
C PRO A 275 13.21 2.04 -20.70
N ARG A 276 14.41 1.42 -20.74
CA ARG A 276 15.15 1.00 -19.53
C ARG A 276 15.62 2.18 -18.67
N ILE A 277 15.93 3.34 -19.26
CA ILE A 277 16.38 4.51 -18.50
C ILE A 277 15.27 5.13 -17.63
N PHE A 278 14.00 4.92 -17.98
CA PHE A 278 12.84 5.36 -17.22
C PHE A 278 12.42 4.35 -16.14
N SER A 279 13.17 3.25 -15.92
CA SER A 279 12.87 2.28 -14.90
C SER A 279 13.57 2.60 -13.60
N PHE A 280 12.83 2.90 -12.55
CA PHE A 280 13.39 3.07 -11.20
C PHE A 280 13.74 1.74 -10.51
N ASN A 281 13.36 0.59 -11.10
CA ASN A 281 13.72 -0.75 -10.63
C ASN A 281 15.03 -1.28 -11.26
N ALA A 282 15.55 -0.59 -12.27
CA ALA A 282 16.77 -0.96 -12.95
C ALA A 282 17.91 0.03 -12.64
N PRO A 283 19.18 -0.41 -12.51
CA PRO A 283 20.33 0.47 -12.20
C PRO A 283 20.53 1.61 -13.19
N TYR A 284 20.12 1.41 -14.45
CA TYR A 284 20.26 2.41 -15.51
C TYR A 284 19.42 3.66 -15.28
N GLY A 285 18.20 3.53 -14.74
CA GLY A 285 17.28 4.64 -14.51
C GLY A 285 17.10 5.04 -13.06
N SER A 286 17.39 4.15 -12.10
CA SER A 286 17.17 4.43 -10.68
C SER A 286 18.09 5.51 -10.13
N CYS A 287 17.57 6.34 -9.24
CA CYS A 287 18.38 7.29 -8.47
C CYS A 287 19.50 6.54 -7.74
N PRO A 288 20.79 6.95 -7.88
CA PRO A 288 21.93 6.27 -7.27
C PRO A 288 21.88 6.31 -5.74
N ASP A 289 21.30 7.37 -5.17
CA ASP A 289 21.25 7.64 -3.75
C ASP A 289 20.20 6.78 -3.00
N CYS A 290 18.95 6.75 -3.47
CA CYS A 290 17.87 5.97 -2.87
C CYS A 290 17.65 4.61 -3.57
N LYS A 291 18.40 4.29 -4.61
CA LYS A 291 18.29 3.05 -5.39
C LYS A 291 16.86 2.77 -5.87
N GLY A 292 16.13 3.83 -6.27
CA GLY A 292 14.77 3.73 -6.78
C GLY A 292 13.66 3.70 -5.72
N LEU A 293 13.97 3.96 -4.44
CA LEU A 293 12.95 4.02 -3.38
C LEU A 293 12.22 5.37 -3.33
N GLY A 294 12.88 6.47 -3.73
CA GLY A 294 12.33 7.83 -3.63
C GLY A 294 12.52 8.46 -2.27
N VAL A 295 12.81 7.67 -1.25
CA VAL A 295 12.92 8.06 0.15
C VAL A 295 14.20 7.51 0.78
N LYS A 296 14.61 8.12 1.88
CA LYS A 296 15.68 7.64 2.76
C LYS A 296 15.19 7.58 4.19
N TYR A 297 15.48 6.49 4.85
CA TYR A 297 15.22 6.34 6.28
C TYR A 297 16.40 6.94 7.06
N LYS A 298 16.11 7.88 7.96
CA LYS A 298 17.09 8.46 8.89
C LYS A 298 16.58 8.35 10.32
N ILE A 299 17.52 8.19 11.26
CA ILE A 299 17.20 8.30 12.68
C ILE A 299 16.68 9.71 12.97
N ASP A 300 15.49 9.81 13.54
CA ASP A 300 14.85 11.09 13.92
C ASP A 300 15.20 11.43 15.37
N VAL A 301 15.86 12.57 15.57
CA VAL A 301 16.24 13.06 16.90
C VAL A 301 15.03 13.22 17.81
N ASP A 302 13.88 13.65 17.28
CA ASP A 302 12.65 13.82 18.09
C ASP A 302 12.04 12.48 18.51
N LEU A 303 12.28 11.39 17.75
CA LEU A 303 11.89 10.04 18.16
C LEU A 303 12.89 9.43 19.17
N VAL A 304 14.16 9.78 19.06
CA VAL A 304 15.20 9.39 20.01
C VAL A 304 15.02 10.13 21.35
N ILE A 305 14.69 11.41 21.30
CA ILE A 305 14.47 12.30 22.45
C ILE A 305 13.08 12.90 22.37
N PRO A 306 12.01 12.16 22.70
CA PRO A 306 10.63 12.62 22.54
C PRO A 306 10.22 13.68 23.59
N ASN A 307 10.88 13.71 24.74
CA ASN A 307 10.65 14.72 25.79
C ASN A 307 11.96 15.43 26.13
N LYS A 308 12.05 16.69 25.76
CA LYS A 308 13.22 17.54 26.02
C LYS A 308 13.16 18.26 27.39
N ASP A 309 12.05 18.13 28.13
CA ASP A 309 11.88 18.72 29.48
C ASP A 309 12.47 17.88 30.58
N ILE A 310 12.90 16.64 30.30
CA ILE A 310 13.56 15.75 31.25
C ILE A 310 15.06 15.63 30.94
N SER A 311 15.84 15.22 31.91
CA SER A 311 17.29 15.06 31.80
C SER A 311 17.66 13.75 31.07
N ILE A 312 18.91 13.66 30.64
CA ILE A 312 19.45 12.43 30.04
C ILE A 312 19.49 11.30 31.07
N LEU A 313 19.83 11.61 32.30
CA LEU A 313 19.85 10.65 33.41
C LEU A 313 18.44 10.15 33.75
N ASP A 314 17.39 10.95 33.50
CA ASP A 314 15.99 10.56 33.68
C ASP A 314 15.41 9.88 32.43
N SER A 315 16.26 9.25 31.61
CA SER A 315 15.88 8.50 30.43
C SER A 315 15.19 9.33 29.33
N ALA A 316 15.67 10.58 29.08
CA ALA A 316 15.23 11.37 27.93
C ALA A 316 15.51 10.65 26.60
N ILE A 317 16.60 9.90 26.50
CA ILE A 317 17.05 9.18 25.32
C ILE A 317 16.49 7.76 25.34
N LYS A 318 15.45 7.50 24.54
CA LYS A 318 14.69 6.24 24.56
C LYS A 318 15.42 4.99 24.09
N PRO A 319 16.32 5.02 23.08
CA PRO A 319 17.05 3.84 22.63
C PRO A 319 18.05 3.28 23.64
N ILE A 320 18.34 4.01 24.72
CA ILE A 320 19.35 3.64 25.70
C ILE A 320 18.69 3.37 27.04
N ASN A 321 19.07 2.27 27.69
CA ASN A 321 18.74 2.02 29.08
C ASN A 321 19.92 2.47 29.93
N LEU A 322 19.71 3.50 30.73
CA LEU A 322 20.70 4.05 31.66
C LEU A 322 20.47 3.60 33.09
N ASP A 323 19.48 2.73 33.36
CA ASP A 323 19.14 2.25 34.72
C ASP A 323 20.23 1.33 35.33
N GLU A 324 21.11 0.77 34.51
CA GLU A 324 22.24 -0.03 34.95
C GLU A 324 23.57 0.74 34.81
N GLU A 325 24.18 1.15 35.89
CA GLU A 325 25.53 1.77 35.93
C GLU A 325 26.63 0.87 35.32
N SER A 326 26.37 -0.42 35.21
CA SER A 326 27.27 -1.40 34.58
C SER A 326 27.12 -1.46 33.03
N SER A 327 26.23 -0.68 32.44
CA SER A 327 26.04 -0.69 31.01
C SER A 327 27.20 0.00 30.28
N ILE A 328 27.60 -0.54 29.13
CA ILE A 328 28.66 0.05 28.27
C ILE A 328 28.28 1.48 27.88
N MET A 329 27.05 1.70 27.49
CA MET A 329 26.54 3.01 27.05
C MET A 329 26.52 4.04 28.19
N TYR A 330 26.20 3.62 29.42
CA TYR A 330 26.30 4.49 30.60
C TYR A 330 27.73 4.95 30.85
N THR A 331 28.70 4.01 30.81
CA THR A 331 30.12 4.31 30.99
C THR A 331 30.66 5.25 29.88
N GLU A 332 30.26 5.01 28.64
CA GLU A 332 30.69 5.85 27.53
C GLU A 332 30.11 7.27 27.63
N LEU A 333 28.83 7.40 27.94
CA LEU A 333 28.16 8.68 28.06
C LEU A 333 28.66 9.52 29.26
N THR A 334 28.85 8.87 30.42
CA THR A 334 29.41 9.57 31.60
C THR A 334 30.86 9.98 31.38
N THR A 335 31.69 9.16 30.75
CA THR A 335 33.06 9.52 30.38
C THR A 335 33.10 10.71 29.39
N LEU A 336 32.20 10.74 28.42
CA LEU A 336 32.05 11.90 27.53
C LEU A 336 31.68 13.16 28.30
N ALA A 337 30.69 13.03 29.18
CA ALA A 337 30.19 14.15 29.98
C ALA A 337 31.27 14.73 30.91
N ASP A 338 32.05 13.86 31.58
CA ASP A 338 33.18 14.27 32.43
C ASP A 338 34.26 15.01 31.62
N TYR A 339 34.59 14.52 30.43
CA TYR A 339 35.65 15.10 29.59
C TYR A 339 35.28 16.46 29.03
N TYR A 340 34.05 16.62 28.52
CA TYR A 340 33.56 17.88 27.93
C TYR A 340 32.80 18.77 28.91
N HIS A 341 32.76 18.42 30.22
CA HIS A 341 32.05 19.14 31.29
C HIS A 341 30.55 19.33 31.02
N ILE A 342 29.88 18.31 30.46
CA ILE A 342 28.46 18.31 30.16
C ILE A 342 27.67 17.85 31.39
N ASP A 343 26.70 18.64 31.80
CA ASP A 343 25.82 18.28 32.92
C ASP A 343 24.62 17.47 32.44
N LEU A 344 24.69 16.14 32.54
CA LEU A 344 23.65 15.21 32.11
C LEU A 344 22.36 15.26 32.96
N SER A 345 22.38 15.95 34.12
CA SER A 345 21.21 16.13 34.99
C SER A 345 20.29 17.27 34.54
N LYS A 346 20.76 18.14 33.62
CA LYS A 346 19.95 19.20 33.05
C LYS A 346 18.93 18.67 32.08
N PRO A 347 17.73 19.29 31.98
CA PRO A 347 16.80 19.03 30.90
C PRO A 347 17.48 19.18 29.52
N VAL A 348 17.15 18.29 28.57
CA VAL A 348 17.79 18.32 27.24
C VAL A 348 17.61 19.66 26.52
N LYS A 349 16.50 20.37 26.76
CA LYS A 349 16.25 21.69 26.18
C LYS A 349 17.26 22.77 26.63
N ASP A 350 17.88 22.58 27.81
CA ASP A 350 18.83 23.52 28.42
C ASP A 350 20.30 23.20 28.08
N LEU A 351 20.54 22.11 27.34
CA LEU A 351 21.84 21.78 26.76
C LEU A 351 22.11 22.64 25.51
N THR A 352 23.37 23.02 25.31
CA THR A 352 23.77 23.69 24.08
C THR A 352 23.70 22.76 22.88
N LYS A 353 23.64 23.33 21.66
CA LYS A 353 23.64 22.53 20.41
C LYS A 353 24.91 21.71 20.26
N GLU A 354 26.05 22.23 20.74
CA GLU A 354 27.36 21.58 20.68
C GLU A 354 27.41 20.38 21.61
N GLU A 355 26.96 20.53 22.88
CA GLU A 355 26.84 19.43 23.85
C GLU A 355 25.93 18.33 23.33
N LEU A 356 24.76 18.69 22.79
CA LEU A 356 23.81 17.74 22.25
C LEU A 356 24.37 17.03 21.02
N ASN A 357 25.10 17.70 20.14
CA ASN A 357 25.76 17.10 18.97
C ASN A 357 26.84 16.09 19.39
N LEU A 358 27.64 16.36 20.38
CA LEU A 358 28.61 15.42 20.92
C LEU A 358 27.96 14.13 21.40
N ILE A 359 26.85 14.25 22.14
CA ILE A 359 26.08 13.11 22.64
C ILE A 359 25.46 12.29 21.49
N LEU A 360 24.90 12.95 20.49
CA LEU A 360 24.18 12.30 19.43
C LEU A 360 25.08 11.73 18.32
N TYR A 361 26.12 12.45 17.93
CA TYR A 361 26.92 12.11 16.74
C TYR A 361 28.37 11.71 17.05
N GLY A 362 28.84 11.87 18.32
CA GLY A 362 30.14 11.40 18.73
C GLY A 362 31.18 12.47 18.96
N SER A 363 32.32 12.05 19.56
CA SER A 363 33.43 12.92 19.90
C SER A 363 34.41 13.11 18.76
N THR A 364 35.05 14.28 18.72
CA THR A 364 36.12 14.59 17.76
C THR A 364 37.50 14.14 18.28
N GLU A 365 37.60 13.85 19.58
CA GLU A 365 38.86 13.42 20.24
C GLU A 365 38.67 12.02 20.86
N PRO A 366 39.76 11.23 20.95
CA PRO A 366 39.71 9.91 21.57
C PRO A 366 39.59 10.02 23.10
N LEU A 367 38.64 9.28 23.68
CA LEU A 367 38.38 9.21 25.10
C LEU A 367 38.82 7.86 25.68
N THR A 368 39.24 7.84 26.95
CA THR A 368 39.63 6.62 27.65
C THR A 368 38.48 6.09 28.53
N PHE A 369 37.83 5.03 28.07
CA PHE A 369 36.71 4.38 28.75
C PHE A 369 37.19 3.30 29.73
N ASN A 370 36.63 3.29 30.95
CA ASN A 370 36.92 2.33 31.98
C ASN A 370 35.69 1.42 32.18
N TYR A 371 35.60 0.33 31.43
CA TYR A 371 34.47 -0.62 31.55
C TYR A 371 34.65 -1.54 32.75
N LYS A 372 33.65 -1.60 33.61
CA LYS A 372 33.57 -2.53 34.75
C LYS A 372 32.67 -3.71 34.36
N ALA A 373 33.25 -4.92 34.34
CA ALA A 373 32.45 -6.14 34.12
C ALA A 373 31.74 -6.55 35.43
N LYS A 374 30.60 -7.27 35.29
CA LYS A 374 29.84 -7.80 36.47
C LYS A 374 30.67 -8.67 37.43
N ASN A 375 31.81 -9.22 37.01
CA ASN A 375 32.76 -10.00 37.79
C ASN A 375 33.85 -9.16 38.46
N GLY A 376 33.79 -7.84 38.45
CA GLY A 376 34.74 -6.89 39.05
C GLY A 376 35.98 -6.55 38.22
N ASN A 377 36.19 -7.20 37.08
CA ASN A 377 37.33 -6.88 36.21
C ASN A 377 37.08 -5.55 35.50
N THR A 378 38.13 -4.70 35.44
CA THR A 378 38.11 -3.44 34.71
C THR A 378 38.94 -3.55 33.44
N ARG A 379 38.37 -3.05 32.31
CA ARG A 379 39.07 -2.96 31.03
C ARG A 379 39.14 -1.49 30.63
N LYS A 380 40.36 -1.01 30.33
CA LYS A 380 40.59 0.32 29.76
C LYS A 380 40.71 0.23 28.24
N THR A 381 40.02 1.09 27.56
CA THR A 381 40.10 1.18 26.08
C THR A 381 40.04 2.68 25.68
N THR A 382 40.98 3.12 24.83
CA THR A 382 40.94 4.48 24.28
C THR A 382 40.37 4.41 22.86
N ASN A 383 39.26 5.12 22.63
CA ASN A 383 38.59 5.18 21.36
C ASN A 383 37.75 6.48 21.26
N TYR A 384 37.26 6.78 20.07
CA TYR A 384 36.25 7.85 19.88
C TYR A 384 34.90 7.40 20.43
N TYR A 385 34.20 8.33 21.08
CA TYR A 385 32.78 8.09 21.39
C TYR A 385 31.97 8.16 20.09
N GLU A 386 31.29 7.10 19.78
CA GLU A 386 30.60 6.95 18.47
C GLU A 386 29.38 7.86 18.32
N GLY A 387 28.72 8.21 19.42
CA GLY A 387 27.43 8.90 19.39
C GLY A 387 26.26 7.97 19.21
N ILE A 388 25.09 8.38 19.72
CA ILE A 388 23.91 7.53 19.79
C ILE A 388 23.32 7.26 18.41
N ILE A 389 23.17 8.32 17.60
CA ILE A 389 22.61 8.21 16.24
C ILE A 389 23.52 7.39 15.35
N THR A 390 24.81 7.72 15.35
CA THR A 390 25.83 7.00 14.56
C THR A 390 25.87 5.50 14.93
N ASN A 391 25.77 5.17 16.23
CA ASN A 391 25.69 3.80 16.70
C ASN A 391 24.44 3.07 16.20
N LEU A 392 23.27 3.71 16.25
CA LEU A 392 22.03 3.14 15.74
C LEU A 392 22.08 2.92 14.22
N GLU A 393 22.62 3.87 13.46
CA GLU A 393 22.78 3.78 12.00
C GLU A 393 23.73 2.63 11.62
N ARG A 394 24.88 2.51 12.28
CA ARG A 394 25.82 1.39 12.06
C ARG A 394 25.17 0.05 12.40
N ARG A 395 24.52 -0.06 13.57
CA ARG A 395 23.83 -1.28 13.99
C ARG A 395 22.70 -1.68 13.05
N TYR A 396 21.99 -0.73 12.47
CA TYR A 396 20.93 -0.99 11.47
C TYR A 396 21.49 -1.67 10.21
N ILE A 397 22.69 -1.23 9.78
CA ILE A 397 23.36 -1.79 8.59
C ILE A 397 23.97 -3.17 8.90
N GLU A 398 24.63 -3.33 10.04
CA GLU A 398 25.42 -4.53 10.37
C GLU A 398 24.57 -5.69 10.93
N THR A 399 23.39 -5.40 11.51
CA THR A 399 22.60 -6.44 12.20
C THR A 399 22.00 -7.44 11.22
N LYS A 400 22.12 -8.73 11.58
CA LYS A 400 21.40 -9.83 10.94
C LYS A 400 20.07 -10.16 11.63
N SER A 401 19.80 -9.56 12.79
CA SER A 401 18.58 -9.77 13.56
C SER A 401 17.45 -8.89 13.05
N THR A 402 16.37 -9.49 12.58
CA THR A 402 15.16 -8.77 12.15
C THR A 402 14.55 -7.96 13.30
N TRP A 403 14.55 -8.52 14.53
CA TRP A 403 14.04 -7.84 15.72
C TRP A 403 14.80 -6.53 16.05
N ILE A 404 16.14 -6.56 15.97
CA ILE A 404 16.96 -5.35 16.20
C ILE A 404 16.71 -4.33 15.11
N ARG A 405 16.58 -4.78 13.87
CA ARG A 405 16.28 -3.90 12.72
C ARG A 405 14.92 -3.22 12.90
N ASP A 406 13.86 -3.98 13.15
CA ASP A 406 12.51 -3.47 13.40
C ASP A 406 12.47 -2.50 14.60
N TRP A 407 13.26 -2.80 15.64
CA TRP A 407 13.37 -1.93 16.82
C TRP A 407 14.03 -0.58 16.49
N ILE A 408 15.11 -0.58 15.68
CA ILE A 408 15.78 0.66 15.22
C ILE A 408 14.87 1.43 14.25
N GLU A 409 14.16 0.75 13.36
CA GLU A 409 13.17 1.37 12.47
C GLU A 409 12.10 2.17 13.23
N GLY A 410 11.77 1.77 14.46
CA GLY A 410 10.88 2.55 15.35
C GLY A 410 11.41 3.93 15.77
N TYR A 411 12.69 4.24 15.48
CA TYR A 411 13.33 5.54 15.70
C TYR A 411 13.70 6.24 14.39
N MET A 412 13.29 5.68 13.23
CA MET A 412 13.55 6.26 11.92
C MET A 412 12.32 6.99 11.40
N THR A 413 12.57 8.08 10.68
CA THR A 413 11.58 8.80 9.89
C THR A 413 11.93 8.69 8.43
N GLU A 414 10.91 8.52 7.62
CA GLU A 414 11.01 8.52 6.18
C GLU A 414 11.13 9.95 5.67
N LEU A 415 12.23 10.25 5.00
CA LEU A 415 12.50 11.56 4.41
C LEU A 415 12.59 11.41 2.90
N GLU A 416 12.08 12.40 2.19
CA GLU A 416 12.24 12.50 0.75
C GLU A 416 13.73 12.47 0.36
N CYS A 417 14.08 11.71 -0.67
CA CYS A 417 15.45 11.61 -1.14
C CYS A 417 15.96 12.97 -1.66
N PRO A 418 17.05 13.53 -1.10
CA PRO A 418 17.52 14.87 -1.47
C PRO A 418 18.00 14.98 -2.92
N THR A 419 18.32 13.87 -3.58
CA THR A 419 18.83 13.85 -4.96
C THR A 419 17.72 13.77 -6.00
N CYS A 420 16.70 12.94 -5.76
CA CYS A 420 15.63 12.71 -6.74
C CYS A 420 14.29 13.33 -6.35
N HIS A 421 14.18 13.94 -5.17
CA HIS A 421 12.95 14.57 -4.68
C HIS A 421 11.71 13.70 -4.92
N GLY A 422 11.75 12.44 -4.46
CA GLY A 422 10.66 11.48 -4.57
C GLY A 422 10.48 10.83 -5.95
N SER A 423 11.13 11.32 -7.01
CA SER A 423 10.94 10.81 -8.37
C SER A 423 11.46 9.39 -8.61
N ARG A 424 12.33 8.86 -7.73
CA ARG A 424 12.95 7.54 -7.82
C ARG A 424 13.94 7.37 -8.98
N LEU A 425 13.98 8.31 -9.92
CA LEU A 425 14.78 8.28 -11.15
C LEU A 425 16.04 9.14 -11.02
N LYS A 426 17.00 8.91 -11.92
CA LYS A 426 18.16 9.79 -12.08
C LYS A 426 17.70 11.18 -12.54
N PRO A 427 18.30 12.27 -12.05
CA PRO A 427 17.93 13.62 -12.48
C PRO A 427 18.03 13.85 -14.00
N SER A 428 18.98 13.20 -14.68
CA SER A 428 19.13 13.28 -16.14
C SER A 428 17.90 12.80 -16.92
N VAL A 429 17.22 11.76 -16.41
CA VAL A 429 16.01 11.18 -17.04
C VAL A 429 14.84 12.13 -16.94
N LEU A 430 14.76 12.94 -15.89
CA LEU A 430 13.68 13.90 -15.66
C LEU A 430 13.69 15.08 -16.65
N ASN A 431 14.78 15.24 -17.40
CA ASN A 431 14.88 16.27 -18.44
C ASN A 431 14.27 15.83 -19.79
N VAL A 432 13.71 14.62 -19.88
CA VAL A 432 12.94 14.17 -21.04
C VAL A 432 11.49 14.56 -20.84
N LEU A 433 10.96 15.39 -21.74
CA LEU A 433 9.63 16.00 -21.61
C LEU A 433 8.69 15.57 -22.74
N ILE A 434 7.40 15.42 -22.39
CA ILE A 434 6.27 15.38 -23.33
C ILE A 434 5.30 16.49 -22.90
N ASN A 435 4.96 17.40 -23.80
CA ASN A 435 4.12 18.57 -23.47
C ASN A 435 4.55 19.28 -22.18
N ASN A 436 5.85 19.55 -22.04
CA ASN A 436 6.50 20.22 -20.90
C ASN A 436 6.36 19.48 -19.54
N LYS A 437 6.06 18.19 -19.55
CA LYS A 437 6.05 17.37 -18.32
C LYS A 437 6.98 16.19 -18.45
N ASN A 438 7.74 15.91 -17.39
CA ASN A 438 8.54 14.69 -17.28
C ASN A 438 7.68 13.49 -16.83
N ILE A 439 8.25 12.29 -16.91
CA ILE A 439 7.51 11.06 -16.56
C ILE A 439 7.02 11.07 -15.11
N TYR A 440 7.78 11.60 -14.16
CA TYR A 440 7.39 11.67 -12.75
C TYR A 440 6.21 12.63 -12.55
N GLU A 441 6.28 13.84 -13.10
CA GLU A 441 5.17 14.80 -13.04
C GLU A 441 3.89 14.23 -13.65
N VAL A 442 4.02 13.46 -14.74
CA VAL A 442 2.88 12.76 -15.36
C VAL A 442 2.31 11.69 -14.43
N THR A 443 3.16 10.92 -13.72
CA THR A 443 2.67 9.92 -12.76
C THR A 443 2.09 10.53 -11.49
N CYS A 444 2.41 11.77 -11.16
CA CYS A 444 1.85 12.51 -10.02
C CYS A 444 0.48 13.13 -10.31
N LEU A 445 0.05 13.16 -11.56
CA LEU A 445 -1.32 13.56 -11.92
C LEU A 445 -2.33 12.54 -11.38
N SER A 446 -3.53 13.00 -11.01
CA SER A 446 -4.62 12.06 -10.76
C SER A 446 -4.94 11.26 -12.02
N ILE A 447 -5.47 10.06 -11.90
CA ILE A 447 -5.84 9.21 -13.04
C ILE A 447 -6.79 9.96 -13.99
N GLY A 448 -7.72 10.77 -13.45
CA GLY A 448 -8.61 11.62 -14.24
C GLY A 448 -7.86 12.72 -15.02
N ASP A 449 -6.96 13.44 -14.33
CA ASP A 449 -6.13 14.48 -14.95
C ASP A 449 -5.13 13.89 -15.95
N LEU A 450 -4.57 12.72 -15.63
CA LEU A 450 -3.66 12.00 -16.51
C LEU A 450 -4.37 11.59 -17.81
N ARG A 451 -5.59 11.08 -17.73
CA ARG A 451 -6.38 10.75 -18.92
C ARG A 451 -6.63 12.01 -19.78
N THR A 452 -6.97 13.12 -19.15
CA THR A 452 -7.13 14.41 -19.84
C THR A 452 -5.82 14.86 -20.50
N PHE A 453 -4.69 14.68 -19.84
CA PHE A 453 -3.36 14.98 -20.38
C PHE A 453 -3.05 14.12 -21.61
N ILE A 454 -3.28 12.80 -21.53
CA ILE A 454 -3.03 11.84 -22.63
C ILE A 454 -3.93 12.14 -23.83
N SER A 455 -5.21 12.47 -23.62
CA SER A 455 -6.15 12.82 -24.69
C SER A 455 -5.80 14.15 -25.41
N ASN A 456 -5.11 15.06 -24.72
CA ASN A 456 -4.72 16.38 -25.23
C ASN A 456 -3.23 16.46 -25.65
N LEU A 457 -2.58 15.33 -25.92
CA LEU A 457 -1.18 15.31 -26.34
C LEU A 457 -1.00 16.03 -27.69
N LYS A 458 -0.11 17.03 -27.70
CA LYS A 458 0.29 17.75 -28.93
C LYS A 458 1.48 17.01 -29.54
N LEU A 459 1.22 16.16 -30.51
CA LEU A 459 2.20 15.33 -31.20
C LEU A 459 2.23 15.70 -32.69
N THR A 460 3.39 15.59 -33.31
CA THR A 460 3.53 15.67 -34.77
C THR A 460 2.81 14.50 -35.45
N LYS A 461 2.63 14.54 -36.77
CA LYS A 461 1.98 13.45 -37.51
C LYS A 461 2.75 12.13 -37.32
N GLU A 462 4.06 12.17 -37.43
CA GLU A 462 4.96 11.02 -37.25
C GLU A 462 4.90 10.47 -35.81
N GLN A 463 4.99 11.34 -34.79
CA GLN A 463 4.87 10.94 -33.39
C GLN A 463 3.52 10.30 -33.06
N LYS A 464 2.43 10.74 -33.71
CA LYS A 464 1.10 10.13 -33.56
C LYS A 464 1.08 8.71 -34.11
N GLU A 465 1.64 8.50 -35.31
CA GLU A 465 1.72 7.17 -35.91
C GLU A 465 2.54 6.19 -35.06
N ILE A 466 3.67 6.65 -34.53
CA ILE A 466 4.56 5.84 -33.65
C ILE A 466 3.89 5.50 -32.31
N SER A 467 3.12 6.41 -31.74
CA SER A 467 2.58 6.28 -30.38
C SER A 467 1.12 5.81 -30.31
N GLU A 468 0.41 5.67 -31.42
CA GLU A 468 -1.03 5.40 -31.45
C GLU A 468 -1.45 4.19 -30.62
N ILE A 469 -0.74 3.06 -30.75
CA ILE A 469 -1.05 1.84 -30.02
C ILE A 469 -0.81 2.02 -28.53
N VAL A 470 0.32 2.67 -28.16
CA VAL A 470 0.70 2.91 -26.77
C VAL A 470 -0.29 3.85 -26.07
N VAL A 471 -0.68 4.94 -26.74
CA VAL A 471 -1.66 5.91 -26.23
C VAL A 471 -3.03 5.26 -26.03
N LYS A 472 -3.47 4.43 -26.98
CA LYS A 472 -4.71 3.65 -26.89
C LYS A 472 -4.73 2.71 -25.70
N GLU A 473 -3.62 1.99 -25.45
CA GLU A 473 -3.49 1.09 -24.31
C GLU A 473 -3.50 1.85 -22.98
N ILE A 474 -2.80 2.98 -22.89
CA ILE A 474 -2.82 3.84 -21.70
C ILE A 474 -4.24 4.35 -21.43
N ASP A 475 -4.93 4.92 -22.45
CA ASP A 475 -6.30 5.45 -22.29
C ASP A 475 -7.28 4.36 -21.84
N SER A 476 -7.20 3.17 -22.44
CA SER A 476 -8.04 2.03 -22.06
C SER A 476 -7.86 1.64 -20.60
N ARG A 477 -6.61 1.48 -20.13
CA ARG A 477 -6.31 1.13 -18.74
C ARG A 477 -6.72 2.23 -17.74
N LEU A 478 -6.51 3.49 -18.10
CA LEU A 478 -6.95 4.64 -17.28
C LEU A 478 -8.48 4.66 -17.18
N ASN A 479 -9.18 4.39 -18.27
CA ASN A 479 -10.64 4.32 -18.28
C ASN A 479 -11.18 3.23 -17.35
N PHE A 480 -10.56 2.04 -17.34
CA PHE A 480 -10.96 0.99 -16.39
C PHE A 480 -10.77 1.41 -14.93
N LEU A 481 -9.67 2.09 -14.60
CA LEU A 481 -9.44 2.61 -13.25
C LEU A 481 -10.48 3.68 -12.87
N ILE A 482 -10.90 4.53 -13.80
CA ILE A 482 -11.97 5.52 -13.59
C ILE A 482 -13.32 4.84 -13.38
N ASN A 483 -13.63 3.80 -14.14
CA ASN A 483 -14.88 3.07 -14.05
C ASN A 483 -15.04 2.34 -12.70
N VAL A 484 -13.93 1.88 -12.10
CA VAL A 484 -13.97 1.28 -10.74
C VAL A 484 -13.84 2.33 -9.61
N GLY A 485 -14.00 3.64 -9.91
CA GLY A 485 -14.03 4.70 -8.91
C GLY A 485 -12.68 5.15 -8.37
N LEU A 486 -11.58 4.94 -9.11
CA LEU A 486 -10.21 5.28 -8.70
C LEU A 486 -9.62 6.51 -9.40
N SER A 487 -10.47 7.39 -9.94
CA SER A 487 -10.04 8.58 -10.68
C SER A 487 -9.14 9.54 -9.89
N TYR A 488 -9.24 9.53 -8.56
CA TYR A 488 -8.49 10.41 -7.67
C TYR A 488 -7.07 9.91 -7.34
N LEU A 489 -6.75 8.63 -7.56
CA LEU A 489 -5.42 8.08 -7.31
C LEU A 489 -4.38 8.64 -8.28
N THR A 490 -3.11 8.60 -7.86
CA THR A 490 -1.95 8.90 -8.72
C THR A 490 -1.18 7.63 -9.03
N LEU A 491 -0.55 7.56 -10.20
CA LEU A 491 0.27 6.39 -10.57
C LEU A 491 1.54 6.28 -9.72
N SER A 492 2.04 7.39 -9.18
CA SER A 492 3.22 7.45 -8.30
C SER A 492 2.95 6.90 -6.89
N ARG A 493 1.67 6.79 -6.47
CA ARG A 493 1.30 6.32 -5.14
C ARG A 493 1.79 4.90 -4.87
N GLU A 494 2.40 4.68 -3.73
CA GLU A 494 2.93 3.38 -3.32
C GLU A 494 1.80 2.38 -3.07
N ALA A 495 1.96 1.15 -3.60
CA ALA A 495 0.97 0.10 -3.45
C ALA A 495 0.72 -0.29 -1.98
N GLY A 496 1.75 -0.17 -1.12
CA GLY A 496 1.64 -0.44 0.33
C GLY A 496 0.77 0.56 1.11
N THR A 497 0.49 1.74 0.54
CA THR A 497 -0.33 2.79 1.17
C THR A 497 -1.81 2.71 0.78
N LEU A 498 -2.17 1.79 -0.12
CA LEU A 498 -3.54 1.60 -0.58
C LEU A 498 -4.40 0.91 0.49
N SER A 499 -5.64 1.31 0.59
CA SER A 499 -6.64 0.55 1.35
C SER A 499 -6.91 -0.80 0.69
N GLY A 500 -7.48 -1.76 1.44
CA GLY A 500 -7.86 -3.06 0.90
C GLY A 500 -8.77 -2.96 -0.33
N GLY A 501 -9.80 -2.11 -0.26
CA GLY A 501 -10.71 -1.87 -1.36
C GLY A 501 -10.06 -1.19 -2.57
N GLU A 502 -9.16 -0.20 -2.37
CA GLU A 502 -8.39 0.41 -3.47
C GLU A 502 -7.53 -0.64 -4.19
N SER A 503 -6.81 -1.47 -3.44
CA SER A 503 -5.95 -2.53 -3.99
C SER A 503 -6.76 -3.56 -4.78
N GLN A 504 -7.91 -3.97 -4.26
CA GLN A 504 -8.82 -4.91 -4.91
C GLN A 504 -9.37 -4.34 -6.23
N ARG A 505 -9.84 -3.07 -6.22
CA ARG A 505 -10.33 -2.40 -7.44
C ARG A 505 -9.26 -2.20 -8.50
N ILE A 506 -8.01 -1.95 -8.12
CA ILE A 506 -6.88 -1.92 -9.07
C ILE A 506 -6.74 -3.28 -9.76
N ARG A 507 -6.79 -4.39 -9.01
CA ARG A 507 -6.73 -5.73 -9.61
C ARG A 507 -7.94 -6.00 -10.51
N LEU A 508 -9.14 -5.62 -10.07
CA LEU A 508 -10.35 -5.75 -10.89
C LEU A 508 -10.18 -4.99 -12.21
N ALA A 509 -9.74 -3.73 -12.18
CA ALA A 509 -9.49 -2.92 -13.38
C ALA A 509 -8.45 -3.57 -14.30
N THR A 510 -7.39 -4.15 -13.75
CA THR A 510 -6.35 -4.87 -14.52
C THR A 510 -6.94 -6.12 -15.19
N GLN A 511 -7.80 -6.87 -14.50
CA GLN A 511 -8.44 -8.06 -15.08
C GLN A 511 -9.46 -7.70 -16.16
N ILE A 512 -10.27 -6.64 -15.96
CA ILE A 512 -11.15 -6.11 -17.00
C ILE A 512 -10.34 -5.72 -18.24
N GLY A 513 -9.20 -5.07 -18.03
CA GLY A 513 -8.27 -4.66 -19.08
C GLY A 513 -7.69 -5.80 -19.89
N SER A 514 -7.54 -6.99 -19.31
CA SER A 514 -7.05 -8.18 -20.01
C SER A 514 -8.02 -8.74 -21.06
N ARG A 515 -9.30 -8.38 -20.97
CA ARG A 515 -10.40 -8.83 -21.85
C ARG A 515 -10.46 -10.35 -22.04
N LEU A 516 -10.10 -11.11 -21.01
CA LEU A 516 -10.23 -12.56 -21.02
C LEU A 516 -11.71 -12.96 -21.11
N THR A 517 -11.98 -14.04 -21.86
CA THR A 517 -13.32 -14.58 -22.05
C THR A 517 -13.39 -16.04 -21.63
N GLY A 518 -14.56 -16.50 -21.21
CA GLY A 518 -14.77 -17.88 -20.77
C GLY A 518 -14.14 -18.22 -19.40
N VAL A 519 -13.84 -17.22 -18.60
CA VAL A 519 -13.22 -17.32 -17.26
C VAL A 519 -14.31 -17.26 -16.17
N LEU A 520 -14.06 -17.97 -15.07
CA LEU A 520 -14.83 -17.81 -13.83
C LEU A 520 -14.10 -16.83 -12.89
N TYR A 521 -14.68 -15.66 -12.67
CA TYR A 521 -14.19 -14.70 -11.69
C TYR A 521 -14.90 -14.90 -10.36
N VAL A 522 -14.12 -14.98 -9.27
CA VAL A 522 -14.65 -15.04 -7.90
C VAL A 522 -14.16 -13.80 -7.16
N LEU A 523 -15.10 -12.93 -6.74
CA LEU A 523 -14.82 -11.65 -6.12
C LEU A 523 -15.33 -11.62 -4.67
N ASP A 524 -14.56 -10.99 -3.78
CA ASP A 524 -14.89 -10.84 -2.36
C ASP A 524 -15.21 -9.36 -2.07
N GLU A 525 -16.49 -9.05 -1.90
CA GLU A 525 -17.01 -7.72 -1.54
C GLU A 525 -16.38 -6.54 -2.30
N PRO A 526 -16.47 -6.49 -3.63
CA PRO A 526 -15.80 -5.47 -4.44
C PRO A 526 -16.34 -4.04 -4.22
N SER A 527 -17.54 -3.87 -3.62
CA SER A 527 -18.16 -2.58 -3.30
C SER A 527 -17.58 -1.89 -2.05
N ILE A 528 -16.67 -2.57 -1.31
CA ILE A 528 -16.11 -2.04 -0.06
C ILE A 528 -15.48 -0.66 -0.22
N GLY A 529 -15.82 0.24 0.73
CA GLY A 529 -15.28 1.60 0.80
C GLY A 529 -15.70 2.49 -0.38
N LEU A 530 -16.71 2.08 -1.16
CA LEU A 530 -17.30 2.91 -2.20
C LEU A 530 -18.46 3.74 -1.66
N HIS A 531 -18.50 4.98 -2.12
CA HIS A 531 -19.71 5.79 -2.01
C HIS A 531 -20.77 5.27 -2.99
N GLN A 532 -22.07 5.39 -2.68
CA GLN A 532 -23.16 4.89 -3.52
C GLN A 532 -23.09 5.39 -4.98
N ARG A 533 -22.65 6.63 -5.20
CA ARG A 533 -22.42 7.18 -6.54
C ARG A 533 -21.43 6.35 -7.37
N ASP A 534 -20.37 5.85 -6.74
CA ASP A 534 -19.31 5.11 -7.44
C ASP A 534 -19.66 3.62 -7.55
N ASN A 535 -20.58 3.11 -6.70
CA ASN A 535 -21.04 1.71 -6.72
C ASN A 535 -21.73 1.34 -8.03
N GLN A 536 -22.57 2.24 -8.59
CA GLN A 536 -23.21 2.01 -9.89
C GLN A 536 -22.21 1.79 -11.03
N ARG A 537 -21.08 2.50 -11.00
CA ARG A 537 -19.99 2.32 -11.99
C ARG A 537 -19.33 0.96 -11.88
N LEU A 538 -19.12 0.50 -10.65
CA LEU A 538 -18.61 -0.84 -10.38
C LEU A 538 -19.56 -1.92 -10.91
N ILE A 539 -20.87 -1.80 -10.59
CA ILE A 539 -21.89 -2.74 -11.08
C ILE A 539 -21.88 -2.79 -12.61
N ASN A 540 -21.84 -1.65 -13.29
CA ASN A 540 -21.77 -1.60 -14.75
C ASN A 540 -20.51 -2.33 -15.28
N SER A 541 -19.37 -2.17 -14.62
CA SER A 541 -18.12 -2.87 -15.00
C SER A 541 -18.23 -4.40 -14.82
N LEU A 542 -18.90 -4.87 -13.77
CA LEU A 542 -19.16 -6.29 -13.58
C LEU A 542 -20.09 -6.85 -14.66
N LEU A 543 -21.12 -6.08 -15.03
CA LEU A 543 -22.03 -6.45 -16.12
C LEU A 543 -21.30 -6.50 -17.47
N GLU A 544 -20.41 -5.55 -17.76
CA GLU A 544 -19.55 -5.58 -18.95
C GLU A 544 -18.67 -6.85 -18.97
N MET A 545 -18.06 -7.24 -17.84
CA MET A 545 -17.29 -8.49 -17.76
C MET A 545 -18.14 -9.73 -18.05
N ARG A 546 -19.37 -9.78 -17.52
CA ARG A 546 -20.33 -10.84 -17.81
C ARG A 546 -20.64 -10.90 -19.31
N ASP A 547 -20.93 -9.74 -19.90
CA ASP A 547 -21.35 -9.63 -21.32
C ASP A 547 -20.22 -10.02 -22.30
N LEU A 548 -18.95 -10.01 -21.85
CA LEU A 548 -17.83 -10.59 -22.57
C LEU A 548 -17.84 -12.15 -22.58
N GLY A 549 -18.82 -12.80 -21.95
CA GLY A 549 -18.93 -14.25 -21.88
C GLY A 549 -18.22 -14.89 -20.67
N ASN A 550 -18.04 -14.14 -19.59
CA ASN A 550 -17.48 -14.64 -18.34
C ASN A 550 -18.56 -14.99 -17.32
N SER A 551 -18.25 -15.91 -16.45
CA SER A 551 -19.06 -16.21 -15.26
C SER A 551 -18.50 -15.45 -14.06
N LEU A 552 -19.35 -14.73 -13.32
CA LEU A 552 -18.95 -13.97 -12.14
C LEU A 552 -19.67 -14.53 -10.91
N ILE A 553 -18.91 -14.88 -9.88
CA ILE A 553 -19.41 -15.19 -8.55
C ILE A 553 -18.90 -14.09 -7.62
N VAL A 554 -19.82 -13.33 -7.02
CA VAL A 554 -19.52 -12.21 -6.16
C VAL A 554 -20.09 -12.47 -4.77
N VAL A 555 -19.24 -12.50 -3.74
CA VAL A 555 -19.69 -12.49 -2.35
C VAL A 555 -19.99 -11.03 -2.01
N GLU A 556 -21.24 -10.70 -1.68
CA GLU A 556 -21.67 -9.31 -1.49
C GLU A 556 -22.79 -9.14 -0.47
N HIS A 557 -22.83 -7.92 0.10
CA HIS A 557 -23.83 -7.47 1.05
C HIS A 557 -24.52 -6.18 0.61
N ASP A 558 -24.04 -5.55 -0.45
CA ASP A 558 -24.60 -4.33 -1.01
C ASP A 558 -25.93 -4.59 -1.72
N THR A 559 -26.95 -3.79 -1.37
CA THR A 559 -28.31 -3.95 -1.88
C THR A 559 -28.39 -3.75 -3.40
N ASP A 560 -27.70 -2.74 -3.93
CA ASP A 560 -27.77 -2.42 -5.36
C ASP A 560 -27.11 -3.50 -6.21
N THR A 561 -25.99 -4.05 -5.72
CA THR A 561 -25.30 -5.18 -6.37
C THR A 561 -26.14 -6.45 -6.34
N MET A 562 -26.81 -6.75 -5.21
CA MET A 562 -27.73 -7.89 -5.10
C MET A 562 -28.92 -7.77 -6.06
N LEU A 563 -29.52 -6.57 -6.18
CA LEU A 563 -30.64 -6.32 -7.10
C LEU A 563 -30.23 -6.35 -8.58
N ALA A 564 -28.99 -6.03 -8.89
CA ALA A 564 -28.44 -6.07 -10.25
C ALA A 564 -27.99 -7.48 -10.69
N ALA A 565 -27.99 -8.46 -9.79
CA ALA A 565 -27.57 -9.83 -10.08
C ALA A 565 -28.56 -10.56 -11.00
N ASP A 566 -28.04 -11.41 -11.89
CA ASP A 566 -28.87 -12.35 -12.66
C ASP A 566 -29.36 -13.51 -11.79
N TYR A 567 -28.58 -13.88 -10.76
CA TYR A 567 -28.86 -14.99 -9.88
C TYR A 567 -28.32 -14.70 -8.48
N LEU A 568 -29.12 -14.92 -7.45
CA LEU A 568 -28.77 -14.66 -6.05
C LEU A 568 -28.82 -15.99 -5.27
N ILE A 569 -27.83 -16.22 -4.42
CA ILE A 569 -27.70 -17.37 -3.56
C ILE A 569 -27.58 -16.88 -2.13
N ASP A 570 -28.59 -17.15 -1.30
CA ASP A 570 -28.61 -16.81 0.13
C ASP A 570 -28.17 -18.02 0.97
N ILE A 571 -27.06 -17.84 1.72
CA ILE A 571 -26.47 -18.91 2.55
C ILE A 571 -26.73 -18.59 4.02
N GLY A 572 -27.31 -19.56 4.73
CA GLY A 572 -27.74 -19.35 6.11
C GLY A 572 -28.28 -20.63 6.76
N PRO A 573 -29.36 -20.51 7.60
CA PRO A 573 -30.02 -19.25 8.00
C PRO A 573 -29.26 -18.40 9.02
N GLY A 574 -28.31 -18.97 9.76
CA GLY A 574 -27.50 -18.32 10.78
C GLY A 574 -26.00 -18.34 10.47
N ALA A 575 -25.21 -18.06 11.48
CA ALA A 575 -23.73 -18.14 11.42
C ALA A 575 -23.24 -19.47 12.02
N GLY A 576 -22.01 -19.86 11.73
CA GLY A 576 -21.33 -20.98 12.36
C GLY A 576 -22.09 -22.31 12.22
N LEU A 577 -22.54 -22.89 13.35
CA LEU A 577 -23.29 -24.16 13.39
C LEU A 577 -24.68 -24.04 12.77
N GLU A 578 -25.29 -22.89 12.84
CA GLU A 578 -26.64 -22.64 12.27
C GLU A 578 -26.56 -22.27 10.76
N GLY A 579 -25.34 -21.98 10.26
CA GLY A 579 -25.11 -21.71 8.85
C GLY A 579 -24.89 -22.93 7.98
N GLY A 580 -24.34 -22.72 6.80
CA GLY A 580 -23.86 -23.78 5.90
C GLY A 580 -24.93 -24.43 5.02
N ASN A 581 -26.13 -23.87 4.91
CA ASN A 581 -27.17 -24.32 4.00
C ASN A 581 -27.51 -23.24 2.96
N VAL A 582 -27.95 -23.64 1.78
CA VAL A 582 -28.58 -22.72 0.82
C VAL A 582 -30.04 -22.53 1.27
N VAL A 583 -30.39 -21.31 1.70
CA VAL A 583 -31.72 -20.93 2.16
C VAL A 583 -32.64 -20.60 0.98
N ALA A 584 -32.09 -19.85 0.03
CA ALA A 584 -32.75 -19.45 -1.21
C ALA A 584 -31.76 -19.35 -2.36
N ALA A 585 -32.20 -19.69 -3.56
CA ALA A 585 -31.39 -19.52 -4.79
C ALA A 585 -32.36 -19.28 -5.95
N GLY A 586 -32.07 -18.26 -6.77
CA GLY A 586 -32.91 -17.85 -7.89
C GLY A 586 -32.66 -16.41 -8.29
N THR A 587 -33.57 -15.79 -8.99
CA THR A 587 -33.55 -14.34 -9.27
C THR A 587 -33.70 -13.55 -7.97
N PRO A 588 -33.29 -12.29 -7.92
CA PRO A 588 -33.50 -11.43 -6.74
C PRO A 588 -34.97 -11.40 -6.28
N GLU A 589 -35.93 -11.40 -7.20
CA GLU A 589 -37.37 -11.43 -6.90
C GLU A 589 -37.82 -12.73 -6.24
N GLU A 590 -37.29 -13.88 -6.68
CA GLU A 590 -37.58 -15.18 -6.08
C GLU A 590 -37.02 -15.24 -4.64
N VAL A 591 -35.81 -14.69 -4.41
CA VAL A 591 -35.22 -14.65 -3.07
C VAL A 591 -35.98 -13.68 -2.15
N MET A 592 -36.43 -12.52 -2.64
CA MET A 592 -37.28 -11.58 -1.88
C MET A 592 -38.63 -12.19 -1.43
N ASN A 593 -39.16 -13.13 -2.19
CA ASN A 593 -40.42 -13.80 -1.87
C ASN A 593 -40.24 -15.04 -0.99
N ASN A 594 -39.02 -15.43 -0.65
CA ASN A 594 -38.77 -16.52 0.28
C ASN A 594 -38.73 -16.01 1.71
N GLU A 595 -39.74 -16.35 2.52
CA GLU A 595 -39.89 -15.91 3.91
C GLU A 595 -38.77 -16.41 4.85
N ASN A 596 -38.10 -17.51 4.50
CA ASN A 596 -36.96 -18.04 5.27
C ASN A 596 -35.66 -17.28 5.02
N SER A 597 -35.59 -16.49 3.93
CA SER A 597 -34.43 -15.70 3.62
C SER A 597 -34.39 -14.39 4.42
N ILE A 598 -33.40 -14.27 5.30
CA ILE A 598 -33.15 -13.02 6.03
C ILE A 598 -32.82 -11.90 5.02
N THR A 599 -31.94 -12.18 4.06
CA THR A 599 -31.58 -11.26 2.98
C THR A 599 -32.82 -10.83 2.18
N GLY A 600 -33.68 -11.79 1.82
CA GLY A 600 -34.93 -11.51 1.11
C GLY A 600 -35.86 -10.56 1.87
N ARG A 601 -35.99 -10.72 3.20
CA ARG A 601 -36.80 -9.82 4.03
C ARG A 601 -36.27 -8.39 4.08
N TYR A 602 -34.91 -8.21 4.13
CA TYR A 602 -34.30 -6.89 4.07
C TYR A 602 -34.44 -6.25 2.68
N LEU A 603 -34.23 -7.00 1.59
CA LEU A 603 -34.43 -6.52 0.22
C LEU A 603 -35.88 -6.09 -0.06
N LYS A 604 -36.84 -6.85 0.47
CA LYS A 604 -38.29 -6.54 0.38
C LYS A 604 -38.70 -5.36 1.26
N GLY A 605 -37.85 -4.99 2.28
CA GLY A 605 -38.17 -3.94 3.25
C GLY A 605 -39.11 -4.35 4.40
N THR A 606 -39.40 -5.65 4.55
CA THR A 606 -40.16 -6.17 5.69
C THR A 606 -39.35 -6.15 6.98
N GLU A 607 -38.03 -6.30 6.88
CA GLU A 607 -37.07 -5.97 7.94
C GLU A 607 -36.24 -4.78 7.52
N ARG A 608 -35.95 -3.87 8.46
CA ARG A 608 -35.13 -2.69 8.22
C ARG A 608 -34.51 -2.18 9.51
N ILE A 609 -33.50 -1.35 9.38
CA ILE A 609 -32.93 -0.57 10.46
C ILE A 609 -33.75 0.71 10.57
N GLU A 610 -34.35 0.94 11.72
CA GLU A 610 -35.27 2.06 11.95
C GLU A 610 -34.47 3.39 12.08
N VAL A 611 -35.09 4.48 11.64
CA VAL A 611 -34.56 5.85 11.84
C VAL A 611 -34.94 6.32 13.24
N PRO A 612 -33.99 6.80 14.06
CA PRO A 612 -34.34 7.34 15.39
C PRO A 612 -35.29 8.52 15.29
N SER A 613 -36.34 8.51 16.12
CA SER A 613 -37.35 9.59 16.18
C SER A 613 -36.77 10.89 16.77
N VAL A 614 -35.72 10.80 17.56
CA VAL A 614 -35.05 11.94 18.21
C VAL A 614 -33.54 11.80 18.07
N ARG A 615 -32.86 12.87 17.61
CA ARG A 615 -31.41 12.93 17.53
C ARG A 615 -30.80 13.45 18.84
N ARG A 616 -29.71 12.83 19.30
CA ARG A 616 -28.98 13.27 20.50
C ARG A 616 -28.30 14.61 20.22
N LYS A 617 -28.44 15.57 21.15
CA LYS A 617 -27.82 16.92 21.05
C LYS A 617 -26.41 16.97 21.64
N GLY A 618 -25.92 15.86 22.22
CA GLY A 618 -24.64 15.75 22.89
C GLY A 618 -24.60 16.52 24.24
N ASN A 619 -23.38 16.63 24.77
CA ASN A 619 -23.14 17.24 26.10
C ASN A 619 -22.78 18.75 26.05
N LYS A 620 -23.04 19.42 24.92
CA LYS A 620 -22.70 20.83 24.61
C LYS A 620 -21.19 21.13 24.57
N LYS A 621 -20.32 20.11 24.59
CA LYS A 621 -18.89 20.23 24.38
C LYS A 621 -18.54 19.77 22.98
N TYR A 622 -17.45 20.29 22.46
CA TYR A 622 -17.04 20.05 21.07
C TYR A 622 -15.54 19.83 20.96
N LEU A 623 -15.12 19.03 19.98
CA LEU A 623 -13.78 19.05 19.42
C LEU A 623 -13.81 19.95 18.18
N GLU A 624 -13.00 21.01 18.14
CA GLU A 624 -12.97 21.96 17.04
C GLU A 624 -11.60 21.94 16.38
N ILE A 625 -11.52 21.43 15.14
CA ILE A 625 -10.33 21.40 14.32
C ILE A 625 -10.35 22.64 13.43
N LYS A 626 -9.29 23.45 13.47
CA LYS A 626 -9.13 24.65 12.63
C LYS A 626 -7.94 24.53 11.71
N GLY A 627 -8.15 24.87 10.45
CA GLY A 627 -7.10 24.98 9.47
C GLY A 627 -6.46 23.65 9.10
N ALA A 628 -7.25 22.58 8.98
CA ALA A 628 -6.78 21.26 8.54
C ALA A 628 -6.32 21.31 7.09
N LYS A 629 -5.04 20.90 6.83
CA LYS A 629 -4.36 21.02 5.51
C LYS A 629 -3.62 19.75 5.11
N GLU A 630 -3.81 18.64 5.82
CA GLU A 630 -3.11 17.41 5.49
C GLU A 630 -3.63 16.78 4.20
N ASN A 631 -2.74 16.28 3.37
CA ASN A 631 -3.02 15.68 2.07
C ASN A 631 -3.85 16.62 1.17
N ASN A 632 -5.07 16.23 0.80
CA ASN A 632 -5.95 17.02 -0.05
C ASN A 632 -6.85 18.03 0.70
N LEU A 633 -6.78 18.12 2.03
CA LEU A 633 -7.62 19.04 2.81
C LEU A 633 -7.31 20.52 2.53
N LYS A 634 -8.33 21.30 2.23
CA LYS A 634 -8.23 22.71 1.78
C LYS A 634 -8.44 23.71 2.91
N ASN A 635 -7.63 23.63 3.99
CA ASN A 635 -7.68 24.56 5.12
C ASN A 635 -9.07 24.59 5.79
N ILE A 636 -9.65 23.42 6.02
CA ILE A 636 -11.02 23.32 6.53
C ILE A 636 -11.10 23.47 8.05
N ASN A 637 -12.29 23.94 8.51
CA ASN A 637 -12.64 24.00 9.91
C ASN A 637 -13.80 23.04 10.17
N VAL A 638 -13.67 22.21 11.21
CA VAL A 638 -14.66 21.18 11.52
C VAL A 638 -14.95 21.19 13.02
N LYS A 639 -16.21 21.05 13.39
CA LYS A 639 -16.69 21.00 14.78
C LYS A 639 -17.44 19.69 15.01
N ILE A 640 -16.97 18.89 15.97
CA ILE A 640 -17.49 17.56 16.29
C ILE A 640 -18.13 17.63 17.68
N PRO A 641 -19.45 17.40 17.83
CA PRO A 641 -20.13 17.36 19.12
C PRO A 641 -19.71 16.13 19.93
N LEU A 642 -19.46 16.31 21.24
CA LEU A 642 -19.15 15.21 22.15
C LEU A 642 -20.43 14.60 22.76
N GLY A 643 -20.39 13.29 23.06
CA GLY A 643 -21.55 12.53 23.53
C GLY A 643 -22.58 12.27 22.44
N THR A 644 -22.13 12.11 21.19
CA THR A 644 -22.96 11.81 20.02
C THR A 644 -22.35 10.72 19.16
N MET A 645 -23.14 10.14 18.28
CA MET A 645 -22.68 9.33 17.16
C MET A 645 -22.52 10.25 15.93
N THR A 646 -21.28 10.66 15.67
CA THR A 646 -20.93 11.54 14.55
C THR A 646 -20.38 10.73 13.39
N LEU A 647 -20.96 10.87 12.20
CA LEU A 647 -20.45 10.22 10.98
C LEU A 647 -19.70 11.19 10.08
N VAL A 648 -18.60 10.71 9.52
CA VAL A 648 -17.81 11.43 8.51
C VAL A 648 -18.00 10.71 7.19
N THR A 649 -18.72 11.39 6.27
CA THR A 649 -19.17 10.85 4.99
C THR A 649 -18.52 11.55 3.81
N GLY A 650 -18.86 11.14 2.60
CA GLY A 650 -18.39 11.74 1.35
C GLY A 650 -17.75 10.72 0.42
N VAL A 651 -17.52 11.11 -0.83
CA VAL A 651 -16.97 10.22 -1.87
C VAL A 651 -15.60 9.67 -1.51
N SER A 652 -15.19 8.58 -2.17
CA SER A 652 -13.85 7.98 -1.97
C SER A 652 -12.77 9.01 -2.31
N GLY A 653 -11.72 9.11 -1.45
CA GLY A 653 -10.65 10.10 -1.62
C GLY A 653 -11.01 11.54 -1.26
N SER A 654 -12.17 11.83 -0.65
CA SER A 654 -12.56 13.21 -0.25
C SER A 654 -11.80 13.80 0.93
N GLY A 655 -10.99 12.99 1.65
CA GLY A 655 -10.16 13.45 2.76
C GLY A 655 -10.64 13.00 4.15
N LYS A 656 -11.60 12.10 4.27
CA LYS A 656 -12.16 11.59 5.54
C LYS A 656 -11.08 11.05 6.48
N SER A 657 -10.27 10.10 6.01
CA SER A 657 -9.20 9.48 6.81
C SER A 657 -8.09 10.49 7.13
N SER A 658 -7.79 11.46 6.24
CA SER A 658 -6.84 12.56 6.52
C SER A 658 -7.31 13.44 7.69
N LEU A 659 -8.60 13.76 7.76
CA LEU A 659 -9.17 14.58 8.84
C LEU A 659 -9.21 13.81 10.17
N ILE A 660 -9.70 12.58 10.16
CA ILE A 660 -9.97 11.81 11.38
C ILE A 660 -8.77 11.00 11.85
N ASN A 661 -8.14 10.20 10.96
CA ASN A 661 -7.05 9.32 11.37
C ASN A 661 -5.71 10.08 11.46
N GLU A 662 -5.36 10.88 10.43
CA GLU A 662 -4.06 11.55 10.40
C GLU A 662 -4.00 12.80 11.29
N ILE A 663 -5.07 13.56 11.43
CA ILE A 663 -5.07 14.78 12.25
C ILE A 663 -5.66 14.52 13.64
N LEU A 664 -6.97 14.20 13.74
CA LEU A 664 -7.68 14.15 15.02
C LEU A 664 -7.16 13.04 15.93
N TYR A 665 -7.09 11.81 15.43
CA TYR A 665 -6.64 10.66 16.22
C TYR A 665 -5.20 10.84 16.71
N LYS A 666 -4.27 11.20 15.80
CA LYS A 666 -2.87 11.38 16.18
C LYS A 666 -2.67 12.53 17.17
N ALA A 667 -3.43 13.64 17.03
CA ALA A 667 -3.38 14.74 17.99
C ALA A 667 -3.90 14.34 19.38
N LEU A 668 -5.02 13.60 19.45
CA LEU A 668 -5.54 13.05 20.70
C LEU A 668 -4.56 12.03 21.31
N ALA A 669 -4.02 11.11 20.52
CA ALA A 669 -3.06 10.11 20.99
C ALA A 669 -1.76 10.74 21.49
N GLN A 670 -1.27 11.78 20.83
CA GLN A 670 -0.09 12.53 21.27
C GLN A 670 -0.35 13.22 22.61
N LYS A 671 -1.51 13.88 22.77
CA LYS A 671 -1.85 14.58 24.01
C LYS A 671 -2.12 13.63 25.17
N ILE A 672 -2.85 12.53 24.96
CA ILE A 672 -3.32 11.64 26.03
C ILE A 672 -2.26 10.60 26.39
N TYR A 673 -1.58 10.02 25.39
CA TYR A 673 -0.66 8.89 25.57
C TYR A 673 0.80 9.21 25.29
N GLY A 674 1.13 10.46 24.87
CA GLY A 674 2.47 10.81 24.44
C GLY A 674 2.93 10.02 23.21
N SER A 675 2.00 9.70 22.28
CA SER A 675 2.33 8.97 21.06
C SER A 675 3.42 9.68 20.26
N LYS A 676 4.32 8.90 19.67
CA LYS A 676 5.40 9.39 18.80
C LYS A 676 4.89 9.83 17.41
N ASP A 677 3.72 9.39 17.01
CA ASP A 677 3.14 9.71 15.71
C ASP A 677 2.80 11.20 15.65
N LYS A 678 3.41 11.91 14.72
CA LYS A 678 3.13 13.32 14.49
C LYS A 678 1.77 13.48 13.80
N PRO A 679 0.87 14.35 14.33
CA PRO A 679 -0.38 14.63 13.64
C PRO A 679 -0.12 15.38 12.32
N GLY A 680 -1.00 15.19 11.34
CA GLY A 680 -0.99 15.91 10.08
C GLY A 680 -1.14 17.42 10.26
N LYS A 681 -0.98 18.20 9.20
CA LYS A 681 -0.94 19.67 9.23
C LYS A 681 -2.29 20.29 9.60
N TYR A 682 -2.35 21.05 10.69
CA TYR A 682 -3.49 21.84 11.14
C TYR A 682 -3.01 23.11 11.85
N LYS A 683 -3.92 24.08 12.06
CA LYS A 683 -3.60 25.31 12.79
C LYS A 683 -3.80 25.15 14.29
N GLU A 684 -4.95 24.66 14.73
CA GLU A 684 -5.35 24.53 16.14
C GLU A 684 -6.42 23.45 16.30
N ILE A 685 -6.39 22.70 17.42
CA ILE A 685 -7.49 21.84 17.85
C ILE A 685 -7.89 22.23 19.26
N LYS A 686 -9.17 22.61 19.46
CA LYS A 686 -9.76 22.95 20.75
C LYS A 686 -10.60 21.83 21.30
N GLY A 687 -10.75 21.76 22.62
CA GLY A 687 -11.61 20.79 23.29
C GLY A 687 -10.94 19.45 23.61
N LEU A 688 -9.65 19.31 23.33
CA LEU A 688 -8.89 18.09 23.66
C LEU A 688 -8.87 17.77 25.16
N GLU A 689 -9.05 18.77 26.01
CA GLU A 689 -9.13 18.65 27.49
C GLU A 689 -10.42 17.96 27.95
N ASN A 690 -11.42 17.86 27.11
CA ASN A 690 -12.68 17.18 27.42
C ASN A 690 -12.62 15.65 27.17
N VAL A 691 -11.52 15.15 26.66
CA VAL A 691 -11.31 13.75 26.31
C VAL A 691 -10.22 13.16 27.21
N ASP A 692 -10.51 12.06 27.90
CA ASP A 692 -9.56 11.35 28.75
C ASP A 692 -8.98 10.11 28.07
N LYS A 693 -9.63 9.59 27.05
CA LYS A 693 -9.21 8.39 26.33
C LYS A 693 -9.63 8.45 24.86
N VAL A 694 -8.77 8.01 23.96
CA VAL A 694 -9.11 7.78 22.55
C VAL A 694 -8.87 6.31 22.18
N VAL A 695 -9.81 5.72 21.45
CA VAL A 695 -9.74 4.34 21.00
C VAL A 695 -9.94 4.32 19.49
N GLN A 696 -8.93 3.88 18.74
CA GLN A 696 -9.05 3.66 17.31
C GLN A 696 -9.35 2.19 17.00
N ILE A 697 -10.43 1.95 16.29
CA ILE A 697 -10.85 0.64 15.81
C ILE A 697 -10.72 0.63 14.29
N SER A 698 -9.61 0.08 13.81
CA SER A 698 -9.29 -0.07 12.39
C SER A 698 -9.40 -1.54 11.96
N GLN A 699 -9.48 -1.77 10.66
CA GLN A 699 -9.48 -3.09 10.05
C GLN A 699 -8.10 -3.80 10.09
N ALA A 700 -7.06 -3.14 10.58
CA ALA A 700 -5.73 -3.75 10.72
C ALA A 700 -5.80 -5.02 11.60
N PRO A 701 -5.02 -6.07 11.29
CA PRO A 701 -5.02 -7.31 12.05
C PRO A 701 -4.75 -7.09 13.54
N ILE A 702 -5.32 -7.93 14.41
CA ILE A 702 -5.08 -7.92 15.87
C ILE A 702 -3.67 -8.39 16.26
N GLY A 703 -2.88 -8.84 15.31
CA GLY A 703 -1.49 -9.26 15.45
C GLY A 703 -0.92 -9.74 14.13
N ARG A 704 0.40 -9.70 14.02
CA ARG A 704 1.14 -10.06 12.79
C ARG A 704 1.54 -11.53 12.70
N THR A 705 1.42 -12.27 13.81
CA THR A 705 1.88 -13.67 13.90
C THR A 705 0.72 -14.63 14.14
N PRO A 706 0.86 -15.91 13.76
CA PRO A 706 -0.15 -16.93 14.05
C PRO A 706 -0.47 -17.13 15.54
N ARG A 707 0.38 -16.64 16.46
CA ARG A 707 0.17 -16.71 17.92
C ARG A 707 -0.90 -15.76 18.43
N SER A 708 -1.11 -14.63 17.72
CA SER A 708 -2.18 -13.72 18.06
C SER A 708 -3.52 -14.32 17.65
N ASN A 709 -4.51 -14.31 18.55
CA ASN A 709 -5.84 -14.83 18.31
C ASN A 709 -6.88 -14.07 19.18
N PRO A 710 -8.19 -14.22 18.94
CA PRO A 710 -9.24 -13.54 19.69
C PRO A 710 -9.13 -13.74 21.20
N ALA A 711 -8.85 -14.98 21.67
CA ALA A 711 -8.77 -15.27 23.10
C ALA A 711 -7.58 -14.55 23.78
N THR A 712 -6.41 -14.50 23.14
CA THR A 712 -5.24 -13.79 23.71
C THR A 712 -5.45 -12.28 23.65
N TYR A 713 -6.02 -11.75 22.57
CA TYR A 713 -6.21 -10.32 22.40
C TYR A 713 -7.21 -9.73 23.40
N THR A 714 -8.31 -10.44 23.67
CA THR A 714 -9.36 -10.03 24.62
C THR A 714 -9.00 -10.36 26.07
N GLY A 715 -7.94 -11.14 26.30
CA GLY A 715 -7.52 -11.57 27.62
C GLY A 715 -8.39 -12.68 28.23
N VAL A 716 -9.27 -13.32 27.46
CA VAL A 716 -10.01 -14.52 27.87
C VAL A 716 -9.08 -15.69 28.13
N PHE A 717 -8.02 -15.82 27.32
CA PHE A 717 -7.08 -16.92 27.42
C PHE A 717 -6.31 -16.96 28.75
N ASP A 718 -6.07 -15.81 29.37
CA ASP A 718 -5.40 -15.74 30.66
C ASP A 718 -6.25 -16.40 31.76
N ASP A 719 -7.56 -16.12 31.77
CA ASP A 719 -8.50 -16.72 32.72
C ASP A 719 -8.71 -18.23 32.43
N ILE A 720 -8.71 -18.63 31.15
CA ILE A 720 -8.79 -20.06 30.77
C ILE A 720 -7.56 -20.84 31.26
N ARG A 721 -6.36 -20.26 31.13
CA ARG A 721 -5.12 -20.90 31.63
C ARG A 721 -5.13 -21.06 33.16
N ASP A 722 -5.70 -20.10 33.89
CA ASP A 722 -5.87 -20.22 35.35
C ASP A 722 -6.77 -21.44 35.71
N ILE A 723 -7.88 -21.64 34.97
CA ILE A 723 -8.77 -22.78 35.14
C ILE A 723 -8.03 -24.11 34.93
N PHE A 724 -7.22 -24.21 33.86
CA PHE A 724 -6.45 -25.42 33.60
C PHE A 724 -5.39 -25.70 34.67
N ALA A 725 -4.73 -24.68 35.20
CA ALA A 725 -3.76 -24.79 36.29
C ALA A 725 -4.40 -25.24 37.62
N GLU A 726 -5.69 -24.96 37.81
CA GLU A 726 -6.47 -25.37 38.98
C GLU A 726 -6.95 -26.82 38.94
N THR A 727 -6.85 -27.50 37.80
CA THR A 727 -7.24 -28.92 37.68
C THR A 727 -6.41 -29.83 38.61
N LYS A 728 -6.99 -30.93 39.08
CA LYS A 728 -6.31 -31.90 39.98
C LYS A 728 -5.02 -32.44 39.36
N GLU A 729 -5.07 -32.81 38.07
CA GLU A 729 -3.91 -33.36 37.35
C GLU A 729 -2.77 -32.36 37.19
N ALA A 730 -3.11 -31.07 36.85
CA ALA A 730 -2.12 -30.00 36.75
C ALA A 730 -1.42 -29.77 38.11
N LYS A 731 -2.17 -29.71 39.20
CA LYS A 731 -1.63 -29.57 40.56
C LYS A 731 -0.73 -30.74 40.98
N ILE A 732 -1.11 -31.96 40.65
CA ILE A 732 -0.29 -33.15 40.94
C ILE A 732 1.05 -33.11 40.20
N ARG A 733 1.05 -32.60 38.94
CA ARG A 733 2.25 -32.49 38.11
C ARG A 733 3.04 -31.21 38.37
N GLY A 734 2.56 -30.32 39.24
CA GLY A 734 3.19 -29.02 39.52
C GLY A 734 3.13 -28.06 38.35
N TYR A 735 2.09 -28.16 37.50
CA TYR A 735 1.92 -27.30 36.34
C TYR A 735 1.25 -26.00 36.75
N ASP A 736 1.91 -24.90 36.50
CA ASP A 736 1.39 -23.53 36.63
C ASP A 736 0.71 -23.06 35.35
N LYS A 737 0.13 -21.83 35.38
CA LYS A 737 -0.51 -21.23 34.22
C LYS A 737 0.41 -20.99 33.02
N GLY A 738 1.73 -20.90 33.27
CA GLY A 738 2.75 -20.75 32.21
C GLY A 738 2.81 -21.99 31.32
N ARG A 739 2.58 -23.19 31.89
CA ARG A 739 2.54 -24.46 31.15
C ARG A 739 1.50 -24.49 30.05
N PHE A 740 0.38 -23.82 30.26
CA PHE A 740 -0.73 -23.75 29.31
C PHE A 740 -0.62 -22.59 28.32
N SER A 741 0.54 -21.92 28.28
CA SER A 741 0.82 -20.88 27.30
C SER A 741 1.63 -21.42 26.13
N PHE A 742 1.14 -21.25 24.91
CA PHE A 742 1.92 -21.59 23.70
C PHE A 742 3.04 -20.55 23.39
N ASN A 743 3.14 -19.47 24.16
CA ASN A 743 4.22 -18.48 24.04
C ASN A 743 5.40 -18.77 24.97
N VAL A 744 5.21 -19.58 26.01
CA VAL A 744 6.21 -19.85 27.06
C VAL A 744 6.84 -21.22 26.85
N LYS A 745 8.15 -21.31 27.06
CA LYS A 745 8.88 -22.58 27.04
C LYS A 745 8.38 -23.54 28.14
N GLY A 746 8.30 -24.82 27.82
CA GLY A 746 7.86 -25.88 28.74
C GLY A 746 6.53 -26.53 28.35
N GLY A 747 5.50 -25.76 27.94
CA GLY A 747 4.21 -26.33 27.48
C GLY A 747 4.01 -26.29 25.97
N ARG A 748 4.71 -25.44 25.27
CA ARG A 748 4.61 -25.29 23.82
C ARG A 748 5.37 -26.37 23.05
N CYS A 749 5.00 -26.60 21.82
CA CYS A 749 5.80 -27.36 20.85
C CYS A 749 7.07 -26.58 20.51
N GLU A 750 8.25 -27.13 20.78
CA GLU A 750 9.51 -26.46 20.50
C GLU A 750 9.90 -26.49 19.02
N ALA A 751 9.33 -27.39 18.20
CA ALA A 751 9.59 -27.45 16.76
C ALA A 751 8.99 -26.26 15.99
N CYS A 752 7.79 -25.78 16.37
CA CYS A 752 7.13 -24.61 15.79
C CYS A 752 7.08 -23.41 16.75
N TRP A 753 7.71 -23.50 17.93
CA TRP A 753 7.76 -22.45 18.95
C TRP A 753 6.36 -21.96 19.40
N GLY A 754 5.36 -22.83 19.28
CA GLY A 754 3.97 -22.54 19.62
C GLY A 754 3.14 -21.91 18.50
N ASP A 755 3.67 -21.74 17.29
CA ASP A 755 2.92 -21.21 16.15
C ASP A 755 1.86 -22.20 15.63
N GLY A 756 2.10 -23.51 15.79
CA GLY A 756 1.27 -24.59 15.23
C GLY A 756 1.53 -24.82 13.74
N VAL A 757 2.19 -23.88 13.09
CA VAL A 757 2.51 -23.91 11.66
C VAL A 757 3.98 -23.57 11.44
N LYS A 758 4.54 -23.99 10.32
CA LYS A 758 5.84 -23.57 9.80
C LYS A 758 5.61 -22.61 8.63
N LYS A 759 6.23 -21.45 8.67
CA LYS A 759 6.24 -20.48 7.59
C LYS A 759 7.30 -20.89 6.57
N ILE A 760 6.90 -21.05 5.31
CA ILE A 760 7.80 -21.24 4.16
C ILE A 760 7.83 -19.92 3.40
N GLU A 761 8.95 -19.22 3.46
CA GLU A 761 9.14 -17.96 2.74
C GLU A 761 9.37 -18.22 1.26
N MET A 762 8.55 -17.63 0.42
CA MET A 762 8.61 -17.73 -1.03
C MET A 762 9.02 -16.37 -1.60
N HIS A 763 10.22 -16.27 -2.20
CA HIS A 763 10.79 -15.00 -2.65
C HIS A 763 9.93 -14.20 -3.64
N PHE A 764 9.07 -14.85 -4.41
CA PHE A 764 8.25 -14.23 -5.47
C PHE A 764 6.74 -14.46 -5.31
N LEU A 765 6.32 -15.26 -4.32
CA LEU A 765 4.93 -15.62 -4.05
C LEU A 765 4.60 -15.31 -2.58
N PRO A 766 3.32 -15.23 -2.19
CA PRO A 766 2.93 -15.12 -0.79
C PRO A 766 3.48 -16.28 0.03
N ASP A 767 3.88 -15.99 1.27
CA ASP A 767 4.37 -17.00 2.22
C ASP A 767 3.34 -18.10 2.44
N VAL A 768 3.79 -19.36 2.44
CA VAL A 768 2.94 -20.53 2.68
C VAL A 768 3.09 -20.99 4.12
N TYR A 769 1.97 -21.24 4.79
CA TYR A 769 1.93 -21.76 6.16
C TYR A 769 1.50 -23.23 6.14
N VAL A 770 2.39 -24.12 6.58
CA VAL A 770 2.15 -25.57 6.61
C VAL A 770 1.99 -26.01 8.08
N PRO A 771 1.03 -26.90 8.44
CA PRO A 771 0.92 -27.43 9.78
C PRO A 771 2.26 -28.03 10.26
N CYS A 772 2.58 -27.82 11.52
CA CYS A 772 3.81 -28.37 12.11
C CYS A 772 3.70 -29.90 12.21
N GLU A 773 4.62 -30.63 11.59
CA GLU A 773 4.65 -32.10 11.58
C GLU A 773 4.77 -32.74 12.96
N VAL A 774 5.39 -32.02 13.94
CA VAL A 774 5.61 -32.56 15.30
C VAL A 774 4.36 -32.47 16.16
N CYS A 775 3.65 -31.32 16.14
CA CYS A 775 2.45 -31.12 16.95
C CYS A 775 1.15 -31.19 16.14
N ASN A 776 1.22 -31.44 14.84
CA ASN A 776 0.04 -31.51 13.95
C ASN A 776 -0.92 -30.32 14.13
N GLY A 777 -0.35 -29.11 14.29
CA GLY A 777 -1.12 -27.88 14.45
C GLY A 777 -1.56 -27.55 15.88
N THR A 778 -1.38 -28.45 16.86
CA THR A 778 -1.90 -28.28 18.24
C THR A 778 -1.19 -27.20 19.05
N ARG A 779 0.00 -26.73 18.63
CA ARG A 779 0.82 -25.71 19.30
C ARG A 779 1.51 -26.15 20.59
N TYR A 780 1.07 -27.24 21.21
CA TYR A 780 1.54 -27.76 22.52
C TYR A 780 2.31 -29.06 22.37
N ASN A 781 3.04 -29.41 23.41
CA ASN A 781 3.62 -30.74 23.56
C ASN A 781 2.53 -31.74 24.08
N SER A 782 2.79 -33.05 23.92
CA SER A 782 1.87 -34.12 24.30
C SER A 782 1.48 -34.09 25.78
N GLU A 783 2.45 -33.81 26.67
CA GLU A 783 2.25 -33.82 28.14
C GLU A 783 1.26 -32.73 28.60
N THR A 784 1.28 -31.53 27.93
CA THR A 784 0.35 -30.46 28.24
C THR A 784 -1.07 -30.80 27.75
N LEU A 785 -1.19 -31.53 26.62
CA LEU A 785 -2.47 -31.97 26.07
C LEU A 785 -3.14 -33.09 26.86
N GLU A 786 -2.42 -33.79 27.70
CA GLU A 786 -2.99 -34.79 28.62
C GLU A 786 -3.87 -34.16 29.71
N ILE A 787 -3.61 -32.91 30.08
CA ILE A 787 -4.44 -32.21 31.07
C ILE A 787 -5.77 -31.79 30.47
N LYS A 788 -6.86 -32.24 31.12
CA LYS A 788 -8.22 -31.97 30.64
C LYS A 788 -9.07 -31.23 31.67
N TYR A 789 -9.95 -30.37 31.17
CA TYR A 789 -11.05 -29.78 31.93
C TYR A 789 -12.36 -30.14 31.22
N LYS A 790 -13.33 -30.76 31.91
CA LYS A 790 -14.56 -31.27 31.31
C LYS A 790 -14.29 -32.09 30.01
N GLU A 791 -13.36 -33.04 30.07
CA GLU A 791 -12.94 -33.93 28.98
C GLU A 791 -12.25 -33.21 27.78
N LYS A 792 -12.03 -31.93 27.84
CA LYS A 792 -11.37 -31.13 26.78
C LYS A 792 -9.98 -30.66 27.23
N ASN A 793 -8.98 -30.82 26.38
CA ASN A 793 -7.65 -30.24 26.60
C ASN A 793 -7.60 -28.77 26.18
N ILE A 794 -6.47 -28.09 26.44
CA ILE A 794 -6.33 -26.66 26.14
C ILE A 794 -6.43 -26.34 24.63
N TYR A 795 -6.01 -27.24 23.74
CA TYR A 795 -6.13 -27.10 22.31
C TYR A 795 -7.60 -27.25 21.84
N ASP A 796 -8.31 -28.22 22.39
CA ASP A 796 -9.73 -28.41 22.12
C ASP A 796 -10.52 -27.13 22.46
N VAL A 797 -10.20 -26.51 23.61
CA VAL A 797 -10.82 -25.25 24.03
C VAL A 797 -10.49 -24.09 23.09
N LEU A 798 -9.24 -23.99 22.62
CA LEU A 798 -8.87 -22.98 21.64
C LEU A 798 -9.58 -23.17 20.28
N ASN A 799 -9.94 -24.40 19.93
CA ASN A 799 -10.70 -24.71 18.72
C ASN A 799 -12.21 -24.51 18.87
N MET A 800 -12.71 -24.36 20.10
CA MET A 800 -14.13 -24.02 20.31
C MET A 800 -14.47 -22.68 19.69
N ARG A 801 -15.66 -22.59 19.10
CA ARG A 801 -16.27 -21.31 18.75
C ARG A 801 -16.73 -20.59 20.01
N VAL A 802 -16.92 -19.27 19.92
CA VAL A 802 -17.41 -18.48 21.06
C VAL A 802 -18.76 -19.02 21.54
N GLU A 803 -19.68 -19.37 20.62
CA GLU A 803 -20.99 -19.97 20.94
C GLU A 803 -20.91 -21.29 21.69
N GLU A 804 -19.90 -22.13 21.40
CA GLU A 804 -19.67 -23.41 22.10
C GLU A 804 -18.98 -23.20 23.46
N ALA A 805 -18.13 -22.18 23.56
CA ALA A 805 -17.41 -21.86 24.78
C ALA A 805 -18.30 -21.23 25.87
N ILE A 806 -19.35 -20.50 25.50
CA ILE A 806 -20.31 -19.89 26.45
C ILE A 806 -20.93 -20.92 27.39
N PRO A 807 -21.60 -21.98 26.94
CA PRO A 807 -22.15 -23.01 27.83
C PRO A 807 -21.07 -23.86 28.51
N PHE A 808 -19.91 -24.05 27.86
CA PHE A 808 -18.80 -24.79 28.44
C PHE A 808 -18.24 -24.12 29.71
N PHE A 809 -18.14 -22.77 29.72
CA PHE A 809 -17.64 -21.98 30.82
C PHE A 809 -18.73 -21.30 31.66
N GLU A 810 -19.98 -21.79 31.68
CA GLU A 810 -21.12 -21.21 32.41
C GLU A 810 -20.84 -20.92 33.89
N ASN A 811 -20.01 -21.78 34.54
CA ASN A 811 -19.68 -21.69 35.95
C ASN A 811 -18.45 -20.79 36.22
N HIS A 812 -17.89 -20.09 35.19
CA HIS A 812 -16.76 -19.21 35.31
C HIS A 812 -17.09 -17.77 34.89
N PRO A 813 -17.63 -16.95 35.77
CA PRO A 813 -18.17 -15.61 35.44
C PRO A 813 -17.18 -14.70 34.71
N LYS A 814 -15.88 -14.76 35.06
CA LYS A 814 -14.84 -13.97 34.43
C LYS A 814 -14.68 -14.31 32.94
N VAL A 815 -14.61 -15.59 32.61
CA VAL A 815 -14.52 -16.09 31.23
C VAL A 815 -15.83 -15.80 30.50
N LEU A 816 -16.98 -16.15 31.13
CA LEU A 816 -18.30 -16.02 30.55
C LEU A 816 -18.61 -14.57 30.13
N ASN A 817 -18.31 -13.58 30.99
CA ASN A 817 -18.56 -12.18 30.67
C ASN A 817 -17.76 -11.71 29.43
N LYS A 818 -16.51 -12.13 29.30
CA LYS A 818 -15.67 -11.78 28.13
C LYS A 818 -16.14 -12.48 26.86
N LEU A 819 -16.61 -13.75 26.97
CA LEU A 819 -17.20 -14.49 25.84
C LEU A 819 -18.51 -13.87 25.36
N LYS A 820 -19.38 -13.44 26.29
CA LYS A 820 -20.65 -12.76 25.95
C LYS A 820 -20.40 -11.45 25.19
N VAL A 821 -19.38 -10.69 25.55
CA VAL A 821 -19.02 -9.48 24.78
C VAL A 821 -18.58 -9.81 23.35
N LEU A 822 -17.85 -10.94 23.14
CA LEU A 822 -17.51 -11.41 21.79
C LEU A 822 -18.75 -11.85 20.99
N ASP A 823 -19.72 -12.46 21.65
CA ASP A 823 -21.00 -12.83 21.06
C ASP A 823 -21.84 -11.60 20.72
N ASP A 824 -21.96 -10.64 21.65
CA ASP A 824 -22.65 -9.36 21.46
C ASP A 824 -22.21 -8.63 20.19
N VAL A 825 -20.88 -8.60 19.91
CA VAL A 825 -20.35 -7.98 18.68
C VAL A 825 -20.52 -8.84 17.41
N GLY A 826 -21.26 -9.95 17.49
CA GLY A 826 -21.54 -10.83 16.35
C GLY A 826 -20.37 -11.73 15.94
N LEU A 827 -19.55 -12.19 16.90
CA LEU A 827 -18.43 -13.11 16.66
C LEU A 827 -18.67 -14.50 17.26
N SER A 828 -19.92 -14.93 17.42
CA SER A 828 -20.32 -16.24 17.95
C SER A 828 -19.64 -17.42 17.23
N TYR A 829 -19.50 -17.32 15.93
CA TYR A 829 -18.95 -18.37 15.04
C TYR A 829 -17.41 -18.43 15.03
N VAL A 830 -16.69 -17.41 15.54
CA VAL A 830 -15.23 -17.33 15.50
C VAL A 830 -14.63 -18.27 16.54
N ARG A 831 -13.57 -19.01 16.17
CA ARG A 831 -12.86 -19.88 17.12
C ARG A 831 -11.98 -19.04 18.03
N LEU A 832 -11.89 -19.41 19.31
CA LEU A 832 -11.09 -18.71 20.33
C LEU A 832 -9.60 -18.62 19.95
N GLY A 833 -9.04 -19.67 19.37
CA GLY A 833 -7.66 -19.77 18.92
C GLY A 833 -7.43 -19.44 17.45
N GLN A 834 -8.43 -18.90 16.72
CA GLN A 834 -8.28 -18.54 15.32
C GLN A 834 -7.13 -17.56 15.13
N SER A 835 -6.23 -17.88 14.21
CA SER A 835 -5.02 -17.08 13.95
C SER A 835 -5.37 -15.68 13.42
N ALA A 836 -4.74 -14.64 13.96
CA ALA A 836 -5.01 -13.25 13.56
C ALA A 836 -4.92 -12.98 12.04
N PRO A 837 -3.96 -13.54 11.29
CA PRO A 837 -3.90 -13.37 9.83
C PRO A 837 -5.07 -14.00 9.06
N THR A 838 -5.84 -14.91 9.68
CA THR A 838 -6.98 -15.57 9.03
C THR A 838 -8.31 -14.84 9.27
N LEU A 839 -8.32 -13.85 10.17
CA LEU A 839 -9.48 -13.01 10.41
C LEU A 839 -9.68 -12.02 9.26
N SER A 840 -10.92 -11.74 8.90
CA SER A 840 -11.26 -10.63 8.01
C SER A 840 -11.01 -9.28 8.72
N GLY A 841 -10.90 -8.18 7.95
CA GLY A 841 -10.73 -6.85 8.52
C GLY A 841 -11.87 -6.46 9.46
N GLY A 842 -13.11 -6.79 9.11
CA GLY A 842 -14.29 -6.55 9.93
C GLY A 842 -14.28 -7.38 11.23
N GLU A 843 -13.90 -8.65 11.17
CA GLU A 843 -13.75 -9.50 12.37
C GLU A 843 -12.66 -8.96 13.32
N ALA A 844 -11.50 -8.55 12.77
CA ALA A 844 -10.43 -7.94 13.56
C ALA A 844 -10.88 -6.65 14.26
N ALA A 845 -11.65 -5.80 13.58
CA ALA A 845 -12.22 -4.58 14.15
C ALA A 845 -13.20 -4.90 15.30
N ARG A 846 -14.06 -5.90 15.12
CA ARG A 846 -15.02 -6.33 16.15
C ARG A 846 -14.34 -6.97 17.37
N VAL A 847 -13.25 -7.74 17.19
CA VAL A 847 -12.44 -8.24 18.31
C VAL A 847 -11.81 -7.08 19.10
N LYS A 848 -11.34 -6.02 18.41
CA LYS A 848 -10.82 -4.81 19.08
C LYS A 848 -11.92 -4.10 19.86
N LEU A 849 -13.10 -3.96 19.28
CA LEU A 849 -14.26 -3.37 19.94
C LEU A 849 -14.65 -4.16 21.19
N ALA A 850 -14.72 -5.49 21.07
CA ALA A 850 -15.03 -6.36 22.20
C ALA A 850 -14.07 -6.19 23.39
N LYS A 851 -12.77 -6.02 23.12
CA LYS A 851 -11.78 -5.76 24.18
C LYS A 851 -12.04 -4.44 24.92
N GLU A 852 -12.43 -3.40 24.21
CA GLU A 852 -12.70 -2.09 24.81
C GLU A 852 -14.01 -2.08 25.60
N LEU A 853 -15.03 -2.80 25.14
CA LEU A 853 -16.32 -2.94 25.82
C LEU A 853 -16.24 -3.68 27.17
N GLN A 854 -15.19 -4.45 27.42
CA GLN A 854 -14.93 -5.07 28.72
C GLN A 854 -14.52 -4.06 29.80
N LYS A 855 -14.13 -2.84 29.40
CA LYS A 855 -13.71 -1.79 30.33
C LYS A 855 -14.89 -0.95 30.77
N LYS A 856 -14.80 -0.35 31.96
CA LYS A 856 -15.84 0.56 32.46
C LYS A 856 -15.86 1.84 31.60
N PRO A 857 -17.04 2.33 31.17
CA PRO A 857 -17.16 3.59 30.44
C PRO A 857 -16.74 4.77 31.33
N THR A 858 -16.11 5.80 30.74
CA THR A 858 -15.70 7.00 31.46
C THR A 858 -16.63 8.18 31.18
N GLY A 859 -17.46 8.11 30.13
CA GLY A 859 -18.27 9.22 29.63
C GLY A 859 -17.48 10.32 28.94
N LYS A 860 -16.18 10.11 28.72
CA LYS A 860 -15.25 11.04 28.05
C LYS A 860 -14.35 10.35 27.06
N THR A 861 -14.61 9.09 26.74
CA THR A 861 -13.86 8.34 25.72
C THR A 861 -14.34 8.74 24.33
N VAL A 862 -13.40 8.91 23.41
CA VAL A 862 -13.69 9.05 21.97
C VAL A 862 -13.32 7.76 21.26
N PHE A 863 -14.32 7.11 20.69
CA PHE A 863 -14.15 5.95 19.80
C PHE A 863 -14.10 6.43 18.36
N ILE A 864 -13.06 6.05 17.63
CA ILE A 864 -12.89 6.33 16.20
C ILE A 864 -12.94 5.00 15.45
N LEU A 865 -13.93 4.82 14.60
CA LEU A 865 -14.13 3.62 13.80
C LEU A 865 -13.98 3.96 12.32
N ASP A 866 -13.24 3.12 11.59
CA ASP A 866 -13.01 3.27 10.16
C ASP A 866 -13.69 2.10 9.42
N GLU A 867 -14.77 2.41 8.71
CA GLU A 867 -15.63 1.48 7.95
C GLU A 867 -15.98 0.19 8.74
N PRO A 868 -16.59 0.29 9.92
CA PRO A 868 -16.83 -0.87 10.79
C PRO A 868 -17.88 -1.86 10.25
N THR A 869 -18.64 -1.49 9.21
CA THR A 869 -19.67 -2.34 8.59
C THR A 869 -19.16 -3.20 7.44
N THR A 870 -17.88 -3.10 7.13
CA THR A 870 -17.22 -3.92 6.10
C THR A 870 -17.46 -5.41 6.34
N GLY A 871 -17.98 -6.10 5.33
CA GLY A 871 -18.27 -7.55 5.39
C GLY A 871 -19.46 -7.93 6.26
N LEU A 872 -20.31 -6.98 6.61
CA LEU A 872 -21.49 -7.22 7.43
C LEU A 872 -22.78 -7.23 6.63
N HIS A 873 -23.59 -8.25 6.86
CA HIS A 873 -24.98 -8.27 6.44
C HIS A 873 -25.81 -7.24 7.24
N GLN A 874 -26.92 -6.73 6.69
CA GLN A 874 -27.78 -5.74 7.35
C GLN A 874 -28.24 -6.17 8.74
N ALA A 875 -28.52 -7.46 8.96
CA ALA A 875 -28.83 -8.01 10.27
C ALA A 875 -27.70 -7.85 11.29
N ASP A 876 -26.45 -8.00 10.85
CA ASP A 876 -25.27 -7.83 11.71
C ASP A 876 -24.97 -6.34 11.96
N ILE A 877 -25.23 -5.46 10.97
CA ILE A 877 -25.16 -3.99 11.12
C ILE A 877 -26.13 -3.54 12.21
N LYS A 878 -27.36 -4.06 12.24
CA LYS A 878 -28.35 -3.76 13.28
C LYS A 878 -27.83 -4.07 14.69
N LYS A 879 -27.15 -5.22 14.87
CA LYS A 879 -26.51 -5.59 16.15
C LYS A 879 -25.35 -4.64 16.51
N LEU A 880 -24.52 -4.31 15.53
CA LEU A 880 -23.40 -3.37 15.74
C LEU A 880 -23.90 -1.99 16.16
N LEU A 881 -24.94 -1.47 15.49
CA LEU A 881 -25.54 -0.17 15.82
C LEU A 881 -26.08 -0.14 17.26
N ALA A 882 -26.77 -1.18 17.72
CA ALA A 882 -27.25 -1.27 19.11
C ALA A 882 -26.11 -1.17 20.14
N ILE A 883 -24.91 -1.69 19.81
CA ILE A 883 -23.71 -1.56 20.64
C ILE A 883 -23.17 -0.13 20.63
N LEU A 884 -23.09 0.47 19.45
CA LEU A 884 -22.58 1.84 19.31
C LEU A 884 -23.50 2.86 20.00
N GLU A 885 -24.81 2.67 19.91
CA GLU A 885 -25.81 3.46 20.65
C GLU A 885 -25.61 3.33 22.16
N ARG A 886 -25.39 2.11 22.67
CA ARG A 886 -25.12 1.89 24.11
C ARG A 886 -23.83 2.61 24.57
N ILE A 887 -22.80 2.70 23.73
CA ILE A 887 -21.58 3.45 24.02
C ILE A 887 -21.90 4.95 24.16
N VAL A 888 -22.68 5.50 23.22
CA VAL A 888 -23.08 6.93 23.26
C VAL A 888 -24.01 7.23 24.43
N ASP A 889 -24.93 6.33 24.77
CA ASP A 889 -25.86 6.49 25.91
C ASP A 889 -25.11 6.48 27.25
N ASN A 890 -23.92 5.86 27.33
CA ASN A 890 -23.02 5.95 28.47
C ASN A 890 -22.24 7.29 28.56
N GLY A 891 -22.47 8.23 27.62
CA GLY A 891 -21.83 9.55 27.56
C GLY A 891 -20.55 9.61 26.74
N ASP A 892 -20.05 8.50 26.23
CA ASP A 892 -18.87 8.45 25.36
C ASP A 892 -19.22 8.99 23.95
N THR A 893 -18.20 9.33 23.16
CA THR A 893 -18.38 9.84 21.80
C THR A 893 -17.96 8.79 20.79
N VAL A 894 -18.76 8.60 19.74
CA VAL A 894 -18.45 7.70 18.64
C VAL A 894 -18.30 8.50 17.34
N ILE A 895 -17.16 8.40 16.69
CA ILE A 895 -16.87 9.01 15.38
C ILE A 895 -16.64 7.87 14.39
N ILE A 896 -17.41 7.85 13.30
CA ILE A 896 -17.38 6.77 12.32
C ILE A 896 -17.12 7.33 10.93
N ILE A 897 -16.14 6.82 10.23
CA ILE A 897 -15.99 7.00 8.79
C ILE A 897 -16.81 5.92 8.11
N GLU A 898 -17.84 6.29 7.33
CA GLU A 898 -18.76 5.33 6.75
C GLU A 898 -19.35 5.77 5.40
N HIS A 899 -19.74 4.76 4.61
CA HIS A 899 -20.46 4.91 3.34
C HIS A 899 -21.80 4.23 3.33
N ASN A 900 -22.06 3.32 4.28
CA ASN A 900 -23.31 2.56 4.37
C ASN A 900 -24.47 3.48 4.82
N LEU A 901 -25.48 3.61 3.97
CA LEU A 901 -26.62 4.50 4.21
C LEU A 901 -27.48 4.08 5.42
N ASP A 902 -27.53 2.79 5.74
CA ASP A 902 -28.25 2.28 6.91
C ASP A 902 -27.62 2.74 8.23
N VAL A 903 -26.29 2.97 8.22
CA VAL A 903 -25.59 3.56 9.36
C VAL A 903 -25.71 5.08 9.35
N ILE A 904 -25.59 5.70 8.16
CA ILE A 904 -25.66 7.17 8.04
C ILE A 904 -27.01 7.71 8.49
N LYS A 905 -28.13 7.03 8.16
CA LYS A 905 -29.48 7.47 8.54
C LYS A 905 -29.75 7.47 10.04
N VAL A 906 -28.98 6.71 10.85
CA VAL A 906 -29.16 6.65 12.32
C VAL A 906 -28.22 7.59 13.08
N ALA A 907 -27.31 8.31 12.38
CA ALA A 907 -26.37 9.26 12.99
C ALA A 907 -27.06 10.40 13.74
N ASP A 908 -26.43 10.90 14.82
CA ASP A 908 -26.85 12.13 15.47
C ASP A 908 -26.34 13.36 14.71
N TYR A 909 -25.13 13.27 14.13
CA TYR A 909 -24.47 14.36 13.39
C TYR A 909 -23.63 13.81 12.24
N ILE A 910 -23.63 14.51 11.12
CA ILE A 910 -22.89 14.16 9.92
C ILE A 910 -21.93 15.30 9.54
N ILE A 911 -20.75 14.94 9.07
CA ILE A 911 -19.78 15.82 8.44
C ILE A 911 -19.49 15.22 7.05
N ASP A 912 -20.04 15.85 6.02
CA ASP A 912 -19.89 15.40 4.64
C ASP A 912 -18.77 16.13 3.93
N LEU A 913 -17.76 15.38 3.45
CA LEU A 913 -16.57 15.89 2.77
C LEU A 913 -16.66 15.64 1.27
N GLY A 914 -16.22 16.61 0.49
CA GLY A 914 -16.25 16.51 -0.97
C GLY A 914 -15.80 17.80 -1.66
N PRO A 915 -16.46 18.15 -2.80
CA PRO A 915 -17.49 17.36 -3.50
C PRO A 915 -16.95 16.12 -4.20
N GLU A 916 -15.68 16.12 -4.63
CA GLU A 916 -15.04 15.03 -5.37
C GLU A 916 -13.89 14.39 -4.55
N GLY A 917 -13.21 13.38 -5.12
CA GLY A 917 -11.98 12.80 -4.56
C GLY A 917 -10.74 13.58 -4.99
N GLY A 918 -9.60 13.35 -4.29
CA GLY A 918 -8.29 13.92 -4.64
C GLY A 918 -8.26 15.44 -4.62
N SER A 919 -7.73 16.06 -5.67
CA SER A 919 -7.60 17.53 -5.80
C SER A 919 -8.94 18.26 -5.86
N GLY A 920 -10.00 17.59 -6.33
CA GLY A 920 -11.38 18.10 -6.37
C GLY A 920 -12.10 18.03 -5.01
N GLY A 921 -11.54 17.32 -4.03
CA GLY A 921 -12.09 17.13 -2.68
C GLY A 921 -11.51 18.07 -1.64
N GLY A 922 -11.54 17.62 -0.38
CA GLY A 922 -10.88 18.26 0.75
C GLY A 922 -11.62 19.47 1.33
N THR A 923 -12.90 19.64 1.01
CA THR A 923 -13.77 20.70 1.58
C THR A 923 -14.94 20.07 2.34
N VAL A 924 -15.51 20.82 3.28
CA VAL A 924 -16.75 20.45 3.96
C VAL A 924 -17.91 20.87 3.07
N VAL A 925 -18.73 19.93 2.66
CA VAL A 925 -19.90 20.15 1.76
C VAL A 925 -21.15 20.40 2.58
N ALA A 926 -21.38 19.58 3.61
CA ALA A 926 -22.54 19.69 4.49
C ALA A 926 -22.16 19.26 5.91
N VAL A 927 -22.85 19.83 6.90
CA VAL A 927 -22.79 19.43 8.31
C VAL A 927 -24.18 19.55 8.91
N GLY A 928 -24.50 18.68 9.87
CA GLY A 928 -25.77 18.72 10.58
C GLY A 928 -26.35 17.34 10.83
N THR A 929 -27.65 17.26 11.12
CA THR A 929 -28.37 16.01 11.23
C THR A 929 -28.55 15.36 9.86
N PRO A 930 -28.86 14.06 9.78
CA PRO A 930 -29.18 13.40 8.50
C PRO A 930 -30.23 14.15 7.68
N GLU A 931 -31.25 14.69 8.32
CA GLU A 931 -32.34 15.46 7.72
C GLU A 931 -31.82 16.78 7.10
N GLU A 932 -30.93 17.49 7.81
CA GLU A 932 -30.32 18.74 7.33
C GLU A 932 -29.39 18.46 6.13
N VAL A 933 -28.56 17.41 6.19
CA VAL A 933 -27.67 17.02 5.10
C VAL A 933 -28.44 16.56 3.87
N SER A 934 -29.55 15.83 4.04
CA SER A 934 -30.41 15.38 2.92
C SER A 934 -31.04 16.51 2.12
N ASN A 935 -31.16 17.70 2.72
CA ASN A 935 -31.70 18.90 2.06
C ASN A 935 -30.61 19.74 1.35
N ASN A 936 -29.32 19.38 1.48
CA ASN A 936 -28.26 20.12 0.81
C ASN A 936 -28.04 19.60 -0.63
N PRO A 937 -28.30 20.43 -1.66
CA PRO A 937 -28.23 20.00 -3.06
C PRO A 937 -26.80 19.71 -3.55
N ASN A 938 -25.77 20.14 -2.78
CA ASN A 938 -24.36 19.91 -3.15
C ASN A 938 -23.79 18.63 -2.53
N SER A 939 -24.55 17.93 -1.69
CA SER A 939 -24.13 16.73 -1.02
C SER A 939 -24.62 15.48 -1.77
N TYR A 940 -23.70 14.73 -2.36
CA TYR A 940 -24.03 13.41 -2.93
C TYR A 940 -24.58 12.45 -1.85
N THR A 941 -23.97 12.44 -0.67
CA THR A 941 -24.49 11.65 0.45
C THR A 941 -25.93 12.07 0.80
N GLY A 942 -26.22 13.38 0.79
CA GLY A 942 -27.54 13.94 1.04
C GLY A 942 -28.58 13.50 0.01
N GLU A 943 -28.21 13.44 -1.27
CA GLU A 943 -29.09 12.99 -2.37
C GLU A 943 -29.59 11.55 -2.15
N PHE A 944 -28.67 10.62 -1.86
CA PHE A 944 -29.01 9.22 -1.58
C PHE A 944 -29.76 9.06 -0.25
N LEU A 945 -29.38 9.83 0.79
CA LEU A 945 -30.01 9.79 2.08
C LEU A 945 -31.49 10.24 2.04
N LYS A 946 -31.81 11.23 1.21
CA LYS A 946 -33.18 11.70 1.01
C LYS A 946 -34.12 10.60 0.51
N GLN A 947 -33.63 9.68 -0.32
CA GLN A 947 -34.42 8.56 -0.82
C GLN A 947 -34.80 7.57 0.28
N ILE A 948 -33.96 7.44 1.32
CA ILE A 948 -34.18 6.47 2.42
C ILE A 948 -34.95 7.09 3.57
N LEU A 949 -34.75 8.38 3.88
CA LEU A 949 -35.46 9.06 4.96
C LEU A 949 -36.95 9.31 4.62
N ASN A 950 -37.27 9.38 3.33
CA ASN A 950 -38.65 9.58 2.85
C ASN A 950 -39.45 8.27 2.68
N LYS A 951 -38.78 7.10 2.84
CA LYS A 951 -39.43 5.75 2.85
C LYS A 951 -39.72 5.32 4.28
#